data_3016e11f476d0e06eb68b2db80f22f6e
#
_entry.id   3016e11f476d0e06eb68b2db80f22f6e
#
_cell.length_a   1.000
_cell.length_b   1.000
_cell.length_c   1.000
_cell.angle_alpha   90.00
_cell.angle_beta   90.00
_cell.angle_gamma   90.00
#
_symmetry.space_group_name_H-M   'P 1'
#
loop_
_entity.id
_entity.type
_entity.pdbx_description
1 polymer ?
#
loop_
_entity_poly.entity_id
_entity_poly.type
_entity_poly.pdbx_seq_one_letter_code
_entity_poly.pdbx_strand_id
1 'polypeptide(L)'
;MAERSFKQEVAKLKLGAGQEFRGEGILAVTKALLQSGVSYVSGYQGAPISHLVDVLADANDILQELGIRFEASANEAAAAAALAASINYPLRGAATFKSTVGTNVASDALANLASSGVTGGALIIVGEDYGEGSSIMQERSHAFAMKSQIWLIDPRPNLPSIVRAVEKGFELSEASNTPVMLELRIRACHVYGSFTARDNMWPDFTLKDALENPVRDTNRIVLPPASYLHEREKIEQRWPAAVRFVEQNKLNEFFDGDADDIGIVMQGGMYNTALRALEVLGLADIFGESRIPLYVLNVTYPLIDAEFVRFCAGKKSILVIEEGQPEFIEQAVNTILRRADIQTRIEGKGMLPMAGEYTGGVMKEGVRKFVAAYRPDLLDDGRSRSAPSPPALGTSDRLAAAQHAIAGKVHGRPPSFCTGCPERPIFAAMKLVERELGAHHVSCDIGCHLFSVLPPFNLGNSTMGYGLGGAGAAAFNVAAGKRAIALVGDGGFWHNGLASSVGNAVFNKSDNVMIVVDNGYAAATGGQDVLSSAADNMMRSTKNPIEKAVRGVGVNWVRTITRTYDVAKMRDTLKEALTTAVKGPKVIIAQSECMLNKQRRERPLLRKRQQGGERVVRERFGVDADTCTGDHSCIRLSGCPSLTLAPNPDPLRREPVTKVINSCVGCGLCGEVAHAAVLCPSFYRASIIANPTRWDRLKDSLRGAVIGWLQRRIDRRLAAA
;
A
#
# COMPACT_ATOMS: atom_id res chain seq x y z
N MET A 1 16.25 -2.64 3.33
CA MET A 1 16.27 -2.87 1.86
C MET A 1 16.51 -1.50 1.24
N ALA A 2 17.31 -1.42 0.19
CA ALA A 2 17.43 -0.17 -0.56
C ALA A 2 16.06 0.13 -1.19
N GLU A 3 15.73 1.40 -1.34
CA GLU A 3 14.58 1.81 -2.16
C GLU A 3 14.77 1.21 -3.54
N ARG A 4 13.72 0.61 -4.08
CA ARG A 4 13.79 -0.01 -5.40
C ARG A 4 13.83 1.11 -6.42
N SER A 5 14.93 1.21 -7.18
CA SER A 5 15.03 2.09 -8.33
C SER A 5 14.82 1.26 -9.58
N PHE A 6 14.00 1.75 -10.48
CA PHE A 6 13.71 1.11 -11.76
C PHE A 6 14.60 1.61 -12.91
N LYS A 7 15.55 2.50 -12.64
CA LYS A 7 16.42 3.13 -13.67
C LYS A 7 17.13 2.15 -14.59
N GLN A 8 17.50 0.98 -14.11
CA GLN A 8 18.09 -0.07 -14.95
C GLN A 8 17.03 -0.88 -15.71
N GLU A 9 15.88 -1.07 -15.09
CA GLU A 9 14.80 -1.91 -15.62
C GLU A 9 14.00 -1.19 -16.70
N VAL A 10 13.85 0.14 -16.63
CA VAL A 10 13.15 0.95 -17.63
C VAL A 10 13.78 0.88 -19.02
N ALA A 11 15.06 0.52 -19.14
CA ALA A 11 15.69 0.29 -20.44
C ALA A 11 14.96 -0.79 -21.27
N LYS A 12 14.32 -1.77 -20.60
CA LYS A 12 13.53 -2.82 -21.24
C LYS A 12 12.26 -2.29 -21.92
N LEU A 13 11.79 -1.12 -21.53
CA LEU A 13 10.63 -0.47 -22.16
C LEU A 13 10.90 -0.05 -23.61
N LYS A 14 12.18 0.04 -24.02
CA LYS A 14 12.58 0.32 -25.40
C LYS A 14 12.59 -0.91 -26.33
N LEU A 15 12.36 -2.11 -25.80
CA LEU A 15 12.27 -3.33 -26.61
C LEU A 15 11.17 -3.20 -27.66
N GLY A 16 11.50 -3.61 -28.92
CA GLY A 16 10.62 -3.53 -30.07
C GLY A 16 9.99 -4.85 -30.46
N ALA A 17 9.35 -4.87 -31.63
CA ALA A 17 8.62 -6.01 -32.15
C ALA A 17 9.48 -7.28 -32.24
N GLY A 18 8.95 -8.39 -31.75
CA GLY A 18 9.60 -9.72 -31.76
C GLY A 18 10.64 -9.93 -30.67
N GLN A 19 11.01 -8.93 -29.90
CA GLN A 19 11.97 -9.07 -28.80
C GLN A 19 11.27 -9.61 -27.54
N GLU A 20 11.97 -10.48 -26.82
CA GLU A 20 11.44 -11.04 -25.56
C GLU A 20 11.61 -10.00 -24.41
N PHE A 21 10.48 -9.56 -23.88
CA PHE A 21 10.44 -8.79 -22.64
C PHE A 21 10.43 -9.74 -21.45
N ARG A 22 11.33 -9.51 -20.48
CA ARG A 22 11.34 -10.23 -19.19
C ARG A 22 11.33 -9.23 -18.04
N GLY A 23 10.33 -9.34 -17.17
CA GLY A 23 10.19 -8.40 -16.07
C GLY A 23 9.03 -8.71 -15.15
N GLU A 24 8.73 -7.75 -14.33
CA GLU A 24 7.63 -7.75 -13.37
C GLU A 24 6.35 -7.20 -14.01
N GLY A 25 5.18 -7.59 -13.47
CA GLY A 25 3.87 -7.18 -13.97
C GLY A 25 3.72 -5.67 -14.16
N ILE A 26 4.18 -4.88 -13.21
CA ILE A 26 4.12 -3.40 -13.31
C ILE A 26 4.92 -2.86 -14.50
N LEU A 27 6.11 -3.41 -14.76
CA LEU A 27 6.90 -3.03 -15.94
C LEU A 27 6.22 -3.48 -17.24
N ALA A 28 5.57 -4.64 -17.25
CA ALA A 28 4.81 -5.13 -18.40
C ALA A 28 3.60 -4.22 -18.70
N VAL A 29 2.90 -3.75 -17.66
CA VAL A 29 1.82 -2.75 -17.80
C VAL A 29 2.35 -1.46 -18.43
N THR A 30 3.47 -0.94 -17.95
CA THR A 30 4.09 0.26 -18.53
C THR A 30 4.42 0.04 -19.99
N LYS A 31 5.05 -1.10 -20.34
CA LYS A 31 5.34 -1.46 -21.72
C LYS A 31 4.08 -1.53 -22.59
N ALA A 32 3.01 -2.13 -22.07
CA ALA A 32 1.73 -2.22 -22.77
C ALA A 32 1.09 -0.85 -23.04
N LEU A 33 1.20 0.09 -22.09
CA LEU A 33 0.78 1.48 -22.31
C LEU A 33 1.52 2.12 -23.48
N LEU A 34 2.86 1.94 -23.54
CA LEU A 34 3.68 2.48 -24.64
C LEU A 34 3.36 1.82 -25.99
N GLN A 35 3.06 0.52 -26.00
CA GLN A 35 2.63 -0.21 -27.21
C GLN A 35 1.22 0.17 -27.67
N SER A 36 0.43 0.76 -26.80
CA SER A 36 -0.96 1.16 -27.09
C SER A 36 -1.09 2.59 -27.57
N GLY A 37 0.00 3.36 -27.72
CA GLY A 37 -0.05 4.75 -28.17
C GLY A 37 -0.77 5.67 -27.17
N VAL A 38 -0.52 5.48 -25.88
CA VAL A 38 -1.07 6.35 -24.84
C VAL A 38 -0.51 7.75 -24.98
N SER A 39 -1.36 8.77 -24.85
CA SER A 39 -0.97 10.18 -24.98
C SER A 39 -0.59 10.81 -23.64
N TYR A 40 -1.18 10.34 -22.57
CA TYR A 40 -0.92 10.83 -21.21
C TYR A 40 -1.19 9.76 -20.15
N VAL A 41 -0.44 9.84 -19.07
CA VAL A 41 -0.65 9.00 -17.88
C VAL A 41 -0.59 9.89 -16.65
N SER A 42 -1.54 9.72 -15.75
CA SER A 42 -1.59 10.37 -14.45
C SER A 42 -1.59 9.32 -13.34
N GLY A 43 -1.19 9.68 -12.12
CA GLY A 43 -1.25 8.69 -11.06
C GLY A 43 -0.95 9.25 -9.68
N TYR A 44 -1.41 8.50 -8.67
CA TYR A 44 -1.09 8.75 -7.27
C TYR A 44 -0.63 7.45 -6.61
N GLN A 45 0.34 7.57 -5.69
CA GLN A 45 0.94 6.41 -5.03
C GLN A 45 -0.03 5.70 -4.09
N GLY A 46 0.02 4.38 -4.07
CA GLY A 46 -0.74 3.53 -3.15
C GLY A 46 -0.37 2.06 -3.36
N ALA A 47 0.06 1.34 -2.32
CA ALA A 47 0.38 -0.08 -2.45
C ALA A 47 -0.88 -0.90 -2.79
N PRO A 48 -0.83 -1.88 -3.69
CA PRO A 48 0.36 -2.48 -4.32
C PRO A 48 0.84 -1.81 -5.62
N ILE A 49 0.15 -0.77 -6.14
CA ILE A 49 0.41 -0.18 -7.46
C ILE A 49 1.41 1.00 -7.43
N SER A 50 1.92 1.42 -6.28
CA SER A 50 2.84 2.56 -6.14
C SER A 50 4.00 2.52 -7.15
N HIS A 51 4.57 1.34 -7.37
CA HIS A 51 5.71 1.18 -8.27
C HIS A 51 5.40 1.50 -9.75
N LEU A 52 4.13 1.51 -10.17
CA LEU A 52 3.78 1.95 -11.53
C LEU A 52 4.09 3.45 -11.71
N VAL A 53 3.78 4.26 -10.70
CA VAL A 53 4.12 5.69 -10.68
C VAL A 53 5.65 5.89 -10.65
N ASP A 54 6.36 5.05 -9.89
CA ASP A 54 7.82 5.11 -9.78
C ASP A 54 8.49 4.72 -11.13
N VAL A 55 8.00 3.66 -11.80
CA VAL A 55 8.48 3.26 -13.15
C VAL A 55 8.24 4.35 -14.18
N LEU A 56 7.05 4.96 -14.19
CA LEU A 56 6.74 6.06 -15.10
C LEU A 56 7.63 7.28 -14.86
N ALA A 57 7.93 7.60 -13.60
CA ALA A 57 8.85 8.67 -13.26
C ALA A 57 10.29 8.38 -13.72
N ASP A 58 10.78 7.15 -13.50
CA ASP A 58 12.11 6.73 -13.93
C ASP A 58 12.22 6.57 -15.47
N ALA A 59 11.10 6.36 -16.18
CA ALA A 59 11.01 6.25 -17.64
C ALA A 59 10.77 7.59 -18.34
N ASN A 60 10.84 8.72 -17.64
CA ASN A 60 10.48 10.03 -18.17
C ASN A 60 11.12 10.37 -19.54
N ASP A 61 12.40 10.02 -19.74
CA ASP A 61 13.09 10.28 -21.02
C ASP A 61 12.42 9.53 -22.17
N ILE A 62 12.00 8.27 -21.94
CA ILE A 62 11.30 7.46 -22.93
C ILE A 62 9.91 8.05 -23.22
N LEU A 63 9.21 8.51 -22.18
CA LEU A 63 7.90 9.13 -22.33
C LEU A 63 7.99 10.42 -23.16
N GLN A 64 9.00 11.25 -22.90
CA GLN A 64 9.25 12.47 -23.67
C GLN A 64 9.61 12.17 -25.13
N GLU A 65 10.46 11.16 -25.38
CA GLU A 65 10.79 10.68 -26.73
C GLU A 65 9.52 10.29 -27.51
N LEU A 66 8.51 9.75 -26.85
CA LEU A 66 7.24 9.30 -27.43
C LEU A 66 6.11 10.36 -27.37
N GLY A 67 6.41 11.59 -26.92
CA GLY A 67 5.40 12.65 -26.77
C GLY A 67 4.34 12.37 -25.70
N ILE A 68 4.59 11.46 -24.77
CA ILE A 68 3.67 11.06 -23.71
C ILE A 68 3.85 11.95 -22.49
N ARG A 69 2.76 12.57 -22.02
CA ARG A 69 2.78 13.34 -20.78
C ARG A 69 2.55 12.43 -19.58
N PHE A 70 3.47 12.46 -18.64
CA PHE A 70 3.28 11.85 -17.32
C PHE A 70 3.08 12.91 -16.24
N GLU A 71 2.11 12.68 -15.35
CA GLU A 71 1.83 13.52 -14.19
C GLU A 71 1.68 12.67 -12.92
N ALA A 72 2.56 12.91 -11.94
CA ALA A 72 2.34 12.43 -10.59
C ALA A 72 1.41 13.42 -9.89
N SER A 73 0.16 13.05 -9.78
CA SER A 73 -0.92 13.92 -9.30
C SER A 73 -0.83 14.15 -7.78
N ALA A 74 -1.50 15.19 -7.29
CA ALA A 74 -1.53 15.52 -5.87
C ALA A 74 -2.40 14.55 -5.05
N ASN A 75 -3.39 13.94 -5.70
CA ASN A 75 -4.28 12.91 -5.15
C ASN A 75 -4.97 12.16 -6.30
N GLU A 76 -5.77 11.16 -5.95
CA GLU A 76 -6.45 10.30 -6.92
C GLU A 76 -7.56 11.03 -7.69
N ALA A 77 -8.22 12.02 -7.08
CA ALA A 77 -9.22 12.84 -7.76
C ALA A 77 -8.60 13.65 -8.91
N ALA A 78 -7.41 14.23 -8.67
CA ALA A 78 -6.65 14.93 -9.70
C ALA A 78 -6.19 13.98 -10.81
N ALA A 79 -5.72 12.77 -10.43
CA ALA A 79 -5.34 11.75 -11.41
C ALA A 79 -6.50 11.32 -12.29
N ALA A 80 -7.66 11.05 -11.71
CA ALA A 80 -8.87 10.69 -12.46
C ALA A 80 -9.38 11.84 -13.33
N ALA A 81 -9.35 13.07 -12.83
CA ALA A 81 -9.78 14.25 -13.58
C ALA A 81 -8.95 14.50 -14.85
N ALA A 82 -7.67 14.09 -14.87
CA ALA A 82 -6.85 14.17 -16.08
C ALA A 82 -7.42 13.37 -17.25
N LEU A 83 -8.20 12.30 -16.99
CA LEU A 83 -8.89 11.52 -18.03
C LEU A 83 -9.95 12.30 -18.80
N ALA A 84 -10.30 13.51 -18.36
CA ALA A 84 -11.17 14.42 -19.09
C ALA A 84 -10.67 14.72 -20.51
N ALA A 85 -9.35 14.61 -20.76
CA ALA A 85 -8.79 14.79 -22.10
C ALA A 85 -9.32 13.76 -23.11
N SER A 86 -9.72 12.57 -22.67
CA SER A 86 -10.29 11.53 -23.54
C SER A 86 -11.79 11.69 -23.81
N ILE A 87 -12.49 12.66 -23.17
CA ILE A 87 -13.93 12.86 -23.36
C ILE A 87 -14.23 13.31 -24.80
N ASN A 88 -13.59 14.39 -25.25
CA ASN A 88 -13.87 15.03 -26.53
C ASN A 88 -12.88 14.70 -27.64
N TYR A 89 -11.77 14.04 -27.30
CA TYR A 89 -10.68 13.79 -28.25
C TYR A 89 -10.34 12.30 -28.32
N PRO A 90 -9.87 11.80 -29.47
CA PRO A 90 -9.43 10.41 -29.62
C PRO A 90 -8.06 10.18 -28.96
N LEU A 91 -7.89 10.65 -27.73
CA LEU A 91 -6.69 10.51 -26.91
C LEU A 91 -6.82 9.29 -26.01
N ARG A 92 -5.85 8.36 -26.10
CA ARG A 92 -5.72 7.29 -25.10
C ARG A 92 -5.04 7.84 -23.86
N GLY A 93 -5.71 7.73 -22.72
CA GLY A 93 -5.21 8.18 -21.42
C GLY A 93 -5.31 7.10 -20.36
N ALA A 94 -4.38 7.13 -19.40
CA ALA A 94 -4.45 6.23 -18.25
C ALA A 94 -4.32 6.99 -16.94
N ALA A 95 -5.06 6.54 -15.91
CA ALA A 95 -4.88 6.97 -14.54
C ALA A 95 -4.56 5.75 -13.67
N THR A 96 -3.68 5.90 -12.66
CA THR A 96 -3.34 4.79 -11.78
C THR A 96 -3.32 5.22 -10.32
N PHE A 97 -3.90 4.38 -9.46
CA PHE A 97 -3.92 4.57 -8.00
C PHE A 97 -4.36 3.27 -7.30
N LYS A 98 -4.25 3.26 -5.96
CA LYS A 98 -4.79 2.14 -5.17
C LYS A 98 -6.31 2.07 -5.31
N SER A 99 -6.85 0.84 -5.32
CA SER A 99 -8.28 0.58 -5.20
C SER A 99 -8.85 1.15 -3.90
N THR A 100 -10.10 1.00 -3.61
CA THR A 100 -10.78 1.43 -2.38
C THR A 100 -10.51 2.89 -2.01
N VAL A 101 -9.34 3.20 -1.43
CA VAL A 101 -8.98 4.59 -1.08
C VAL A 101 -9.02 5.48 -2.31
N GLY A 102 -8.37 5.07 -3.40
CA GLY A 102 -8.28 5.87 -4.61
C GLY A 102 -9.63 6.00 -5.34
N THR A 103 -10.38 4.93 -5.50
CA THR A 103 -11.70 4.98 -6.11
C THR A 103 -12.67 5.83 -5.29
N ASN A 104 -12.61 5.77 -3.96
CA ASN A 104 -13.44 6.60 -3.08
C ASN A 104 -13.06 8.08 -3.18
N VAL A 105 -11.77 8.42 -3.20
CA VAL A 105 -11.30 9.81 -3.36
C VAL A 105 -11.62 10.33 -4.76
N ALA A 106 -11.44 9.52 -5.80
CA ALA A 106 -11.71 9.88 -7.20
C ALA A 106 -13.18 9.77 -7.61
N SER A 107 -14.08 9.39 -6.70
CA SER A 107 -15.46 8.99 -7.00
C SER A 107 -16.23 10.02 -7.81
N ASP A 108 -16.11 11.29 -7.48
CA ASP A 108 -16.79 12.35 -8.22
C ASP A 108 -16.27 12.50 -9.66
N ALA A 109 -14.94 12.56 -9.82
CA ALA A 109 -14.30 12.65 -11.13
C ALA A 109 -14.64 11.44 -12.02
N LEU A 110 -14.58 10.22 -11.45
CA LEU A 110 -14.91 8.97 -12.16
C LEU A 110 -16.40 8.88 -12.53
N ALA A 111 -17.30 9.33 -11.65
CA ALA A 111 -18.73 9.37 -11.94
C ALA A 111 -19.05 10.34 -13.08
N ASN A 112 -18.42 11.52 -13.11
CA ASN A 112 -18.55 12.49 -14.20
C ASN A 112 -17.99 11.91 -15.51
N LEU A 113 -16.80 11.28 -15.49
CA LEU A 113 -16.21 10.62 -16.65
C LEU A 113 -17.10 9.50 -17.21
N ALA A 114 -17.65 8.67 -16.34
CA ALA A 114 -18.55 7.58 -16.73
C ALA A 114 -19.87 8.11 -17.30
N SER A 115 -20.39 9.21 -16.78
CA SER A 115 -21.60 9.86 -17.31
C SER A 115 -21.33 10.42 -18.70
N SER A 116 -20.35 11.30 -18.86
CA SER A 116 -19.98 11.91 -20.15
C SER A 116 -19.62 10.86 -21.20
N GLY A 117 -19.04 9.76 -20.78
CA GLY A 117 -18.37 8.82 -21.66
C GLY A 117 -17.10 9.40 -22.27
N VAL A 118 -16.45 8.63 -23.11
CA VAL A 118 -15.17 8.98 -23.71
C VAL A 118 -15.18 8.75 -25.22
N THR A 119 -14.46 9.57 -25.96
CA THR A 119 -14.20 9.39 -27.39
C THR A 119 -12.92 8.60 -27.61
N GLY A 120 -11.88 8.95 -26.87
CA GLY A 120 -10.63 8.18 -26.81
C GLY A 120 -10.66 7.12 -25.72
N GLY A 121 -9.68 6.21 -25.75
CA GLY A 121 -9.57 5.17 -24.73
C GLY A 121 -9.18 5.74 -23.37
N ALA A 122 -9.95 5.44 -22.33
CA ALA A 122 -9.64 5.83 -20.95
C ALA A 122 -9.51 4.60 -20.05
N LEU A 123 -8.29 4.39 -19.51
CA LEU A 123 -7.97 3.25 -18.67
C LEU A 123 -7.68 3.69 -17.22
N ILE A 124 -8.35 3.07 -16.27
CA ILE A 124 -8.17 3.32 -14.83
C ILE A 124 -7.50 2.08 -14.25
N ILE A 125 -6.19 2.16 -13.96
CA ILE A 125 -5.41 1.03 -13.47
C ILE A 125 -5.39 1.09 -11.94
N VAL A 126 -6.06 0.15 -11.30
CA VAL A 126 -6.18 0.09 -9.84
C VAL A 126 -5.43 -1.10 -9.27
N GLY A 127 -4.69 -0.86 -8.19
CA GLY A 127 -4.05 -1.93 -7.44
C GLY A 127 -4.93 -2.39 -6.29
N GLU A 128 -5.25 -3.68 -6.22
CA GLU A 128 -6.12 -4.24 -5.18
C GLU A 128 -5.42 -5.33 -4.38
N ASP A 129 -5.66 -5.37 -3.07
CA ASP A 129 -5.22 -6.44 -2.19
C ASP A 129 -6.25 -6.70 -1.08
N TYR A 130 -6.43 -7.98 -0.73
CA TYR A 130 -7.26 -8.43 0.39
C TYR A 130 -6.41 -8.97 1.53
N GLY A 131 -5.08 -8.91 1.40
CA GLY A 131 -4.14 -9.45 2.37
C GLY A 131 -4.07 -8.67 3.67
N GLU A 132 -3.82 -9.38 4.75
CA GLU A 132 -3.58 -8.82 6.07
C GLU A 132 -2.30 -7.97 6.10
N GLY A 133 -2.36 -6.70 6.07
CA GLY A 133 -1.21 -5.82 6.28
C GLY A 133 -0.95 -4.81 5.16
N SER A 134 -1.67 -4.86 4.07
CA SER A 134 -1.55 -3.88 2.99
C SER A 134 -2.76 -2.96 2.89
N SER A 135 -3.98 -3.49 3.03
CA SER A 135 -5.20 -2.69 2.93
C SER A 135 -5.79 -2.34 4.28
N ILE A 136 -6.08 -1.07 4.46
CA ILE A 136 -6.74 -0.55 5.66
C ILE A 136 -8.23 -0.88 5.66
N MET A 137 -8.83 -0.93 4.46
CA MET A 137 -10.22 -1.31 4.24
C MET A 137 -10.29 -2.45 3.23
N GLN A 138 -11.22 -3.37 3.44
CA GLN A 138 -11.45 -4.54 2.58
C GLN A 138 -12.67 -4.34 1.68
N GLU A 139 -12.66 -3.26 0.90
CA GLU A 139 -13.69 -2.98 -0.11
C GLU A 139 -13.21 -3.40 -1.50
N ARG A 140 -14.14 -3.60 -2.41
CA ARG A 140 -13.88 -4.08 -3.77
C ARG A 140 -14.05 -2.99 -4.82
N SER A 141 -13.12 -2.95 -5.78
CA SER A 141 -13.28 -2.17 -7.01
C SER A 141 -14.49 -2.59 -7.82
N HIS A 142 -14.90 -3.85 -7.74
CA HIS A 142 -16.09 -4.37 -8.40
C HIS A 142 -17.36 -3.60 -8.04
N ALA A 143 -17.59 -3.34 -6.75
CA ALA A 143 -18.73 -2.53 -6.29
C ALA A 143 -18.72 -1.12 -6.88
N PHE A 144 -17.54 -0.51 -6.95
CA PHE A 144 -17.38 0.80 -7.55
C PHE A 144 -17.65 0.79 -9.06
N ALA A 145 -17.14 -0.19 -9.77
CA ALA A 145 -17.37 -0.37 -11.21
C ALA A 145 -18.86 -0.54 -11.53
N MET A 146 -19.56 -1.38 -10.76
CA MET A 146 -21.02 -1.56 -10.90
C MET A 146 -21.79 -0.28 -10.64
N LYS A 147 -21.52 0.39 -9.51
CA LYS A 147 -22.19 1.66 -9.14
C LYS A 147 -22.03 2.72 -10.23
N SER A 148 -20.82 2.85 -10.78
CA SER A 148 -20.47 3.91 -11.74
C SER A 148 -20.66 3.49 -13.19
N GLN A 149 -20.96 2.20 -13.45
CA GLN A 149 -21.05 1.60 -14.78
C GLN A 149 -19.79 1.84 -15.62
N ILE A 150 -18.64 1.53 -15.00
CA ILE A 150 -17.32 1.47 -15.63
C ILE A 150 -16.97 0.00 -15.82
N TRP A 151 -16.51 -0.39 -17.02
CA TRP A 151 -16.20 -1.82 -17.25
C TRP A 151 -15.00 -2.24 -16.44
N LEU A 152 -14.98 -3.48 -15.96
CA LEU A 152 -13.93 -3.99 -15.07
C LEU A 152 -13.26 -5.21 -15.67
N ILE A 153 -11.95 -5.12 -15.86
CA ILE A 153 -11.07 -6.20 -16.30
C ILE A 153 -10.21 -6.63 -15.11
N ASP A 154 -10.21 -7.91 -14.77
CA ASP A 154 -9.38 -8.57 -13.75
C ASP A 154 -8.62 -9.74 -14.43
N PRO A 155 -7.47 -9.48 -15.07
CA PRO A 155 -6.80 -10.45 -15.91
C PRO A 155 -6.10 -11.56 -15.13
N ARG A 156 -5.91 -12.71 -15.78
CA ARG A 156 -5.04 -13.77 -15.24
C ARG A 156 -3.64 -13.19 -14.93
N PRO A 157 -3.05 -13.55 -13.77
CA PRO A 157 -1.77 -12.97 -13.32
C PRO A 157 -0.57 -13.62 -14.03
N ASN A 158 -0.43 -13.34 -15.32
CA ASN A 158 0.74 -13.60 -16.15
C ASN A 158 0.94 -12.45 -17.14
N LEU A 159 2.17 -12.22 -17.58
CA LEU A 159 2.49 -11.06 -18.40
C LEU A 159 1.72 -10.96 -19.71
N PRO A 160 1.59 -12.04 -20.51
CA PRO A 160 0.82 -11.98 -21.75
C PRO A 160 -0.65 -11.56 -21.54
N SER A 161 -1.30 -12.09 -20.51
CA SER A 161 -2.70 -11.75 -20.20
C SER A 161 -2.82 -10.30 -19.69
N ILE A 162 -1.89 -9.83 -18.87
CA ILE A 162 -1.85 -8.45 -18.37
C ILE A 162 -1.64 -7.47 -19.53
N VAL A 163 -0.69 -7.73 -20.41
CA VAL A 163 -0.42 -6.89 -21.59
C VAL A 163 -1.65 -6.82 -22.50
N ARG A 164 -2.24 -7.97 -22.80
CA ARG A 164 -3.48 -8.05 -23.58
C ARG A 164 -4.63 -7.28 -22.93
N ALA A 165 -4.74 -7.35 -21.60
CA ALA A 165 -5.78 -6.62 -20.87
C ALA A 165 -5.64 -5.10 -20.96
N VAL A 166 -4.41 -4.56 -20.95
CA VAL A 166 -4.16 -3.14 -21.18
C VAL A 166 -4.59 -2.75 -22.60
N GLU A 167 -4.11 -3.49 -23.61
CA GLU A 167 -4.39 -3.20 -25.02
C GLU A 167 -5.88 -3.29 -25.31
N LYS A 168 -6.52 -4.39 -24.92
CA LYS A 168 -7.96 -4.60 -25.11
C LYS A 168 -8.81 -3.70 -24.22
N GLY A 169 -8.30 -3.23 -23.10
CA GLY A 169 -8.94 -2.24 -22.26
C GLY A 169 -9.14 -0.90 -22.97
N PHE A 170 -8.13 -0.42 -23.70
CA PHE A 170 -8.29 0.77 -24.54
C PHE A 170 -9.28 0.55 -25.67
N GLU A 171 -9.16 -0.54 -26.40
CA GLU A 171 -10.07 -0.88 -27.49
C GLU A 171 -11.52 -1.04 -27.01
N LEU A 172 -11.75 -1.67 -25.84
CA LEU A 172 -13.07 -1.80 -25.23
C LEU A 172 -13.64 -0.43 -24.84
N SER A 173 -12.79 0.43 -24.28
CA SER A 173 -13.18 1.79 -23.92
C SER A 173 -13.65 2.58 -25.13
N GLU A 174 -12.89 2.53 -26.22
CA GLU A 174 -13.22 3.19 -27.50
C GLU A 174 -14.48 2.60 -28.14
N ALA A 175 -14.58 1.27 -28.21
CA ALA A 175 -15.72 0.58 -28.84
C ALA A 175 -17.06 0.82 -28.09
N SER A 176 -16.99 1.09 -26.79
CA SER A 176 -18.18 1.30 -25.95
C SER A 176 -18.34 2.73 -25.44
N ASN A 177 -17.47 3.65 -25.83
CA ASN A 177 -17.44 5.04 -25.33
C ASN A 177 -17.51 5.15 -23.80
N THR A 178 -16.89 4.21 -23.10
CA THR A 178 -16.96 4.11 -21.63
C THR A 178 -15.56 3.86 -21.05
N PRO A 179 -15.16 4.52 -19.97
CA PRO A 179 -13.90 4.22 -19.34
C PRO A 179 -13.85 2.75 -18.86
N VAL A 180 -12.65 2.17 -18.84
CA VAL A 180 -12.41 0.80 -18.41
C VAL A 180 -11.50 0.82 -17.19
N MET A 181 -11.86 0.08 -16.16
CA MET A 181 -11.03 -0.17 -14.98
C MET A 181 -10.28 -1.49 -15.16
N LEU A 182 -8.97 -1.43 -15.00
CA LEU A 182 -8.09 -2.59 -14.98
C LEU A 182 -7.65 -2.84 -13.53
N GLU A 183 -8.18 -3.90 -12.94
CA GLU A 183 -7.81 -4.33 -11.59
C GLU A 183 -6.54 -5.18 -11.65
N LEU A 184 -5.51 -4.75 -10.93
CA LEU A 184 -4.29 -5.51 -10.75
C LEU A 184 -4.16 -5.91 -9.28
N ARG A 185 -4.40 -7.17 -9.00
CA ARG A 185 -4.19 -7.72 -7.66
C ARG A 185 -2.70 -7.70 -7.33
N ILE A 186 -2.36 -7.65 -6.05
CA ILE A 186 -0.96 -7.63 -5.58
C ILE A 186 -0.10 -8.70 -6.27
N ARG A 187 -0.66 -9.89 -6.51
CA ARG A 187 0.04 -10.99 -7.21
C ARG A 187 0.34 -10.64 -8.67
N ALA A 188 -0.57 -9.96 -9.36
CA ALA A 188 -0.37 -9.51 -10.74
C ALA A 188 0.64 -8.36 -10.82
N CYS A 189 0.65 -7.45 -9.84
CA CYS A 189 1.64 -6.37 -9.77
C CYS A 189 3.07 -6.90 -9.72
N HIS A 190 3.30 -7.98 -8.98
CA HIS A 190 4.63 -8.52 -8.68
C HIS A 190 4.94 -9.85 -9.37
N VAL A 191 4.06 -10.37 -10.23
CA VAL A 191 4.38 -11.55 -11.03
C VAL A 191 5.56 -11.27 -11.95
N TYR A 192 6.48 -12.22 -12.02
CA TYR A 192 7.62 -12.16 -12.94
C TYR A 192 7.44 -13.14 -14.07
N GLY A 193 7.67 -12.71 -15.30
CA GLY A 193 7.46 -13.55 -16.48
C GLY A 193 8.05 -12.93 -17.74
N SER A 194 7.63 -13.43 -18.90
CA SER A 194 8.02 -12.90 -20.21
C SER A 194 6.84 -12.83 -21.17
N PHE A 195 6.99 -12.00 -22.19
CA PHE A 195 6.11 -11.91 -23.35
C PHE A 195 6.89 -11.35 -24.55
N THR A 196 6.37 -11.55 -25.75
CA THR A 196 6.94 -10.95 -26.98
C THR A 196 6.48 -9.50 -27.08
N ALA A 197 7.44 -8.58 -27.05
CA ALA A 197 7.17 -7.15 -27.14
C ALA A 197 6.75 -6.74 -28.56
N ARG A 198 6.02 -5.65 -28.64
CA ARG A 198 5.76 -4.89 -29.87
C ARG A 198 6.46 -3.54 -29.80
N ASP A 199 6.51 -2.85 -30.94
CA ASP A 199 7.07 -1.50 -30.97
C ASP A 199 6.25 -0.54 -30.11
N ASN A 200 6.90 0.43 -29.52
CA ASN A 200 6.23 1.56 -28.90
C ASN A 200 5.58 2.42 -29.98
N MET A 201 4.40 2.91 -29.70
CA MET A 201 3.63 3.69 -30.65
C MET A 201 3.57 5.16 -30.23
N TRP A 202 3.77 6.05 -31.21
CA TRP A 202 3.39 7.44 -31.04
C TRP A 202 1.85 7.56 -31.06
N PRO A 203 1.26 8.45 -30.25
CA PRO A 203 -0.16 8.73 -30.37
C PRO A 203 -0.50 9.29 -31.75
N ASP A 204 -1.51 8.75 -32.41
CA ASP A 204 -1.98 9.24 -33.72
C ASP A 204 -2.58 10.66 -33.62
N PHE A 205 -3.14 10.99 -32.46
CA PHE A 205 -3.64 12.31 -32.11
C PHE A 205 -2.97 12.73 -30.78
N THR A 206 -2.45 13.95 -30.75
CA THR A 206 -1.64 14.42 -29.61
C THR A 206 -2.38 15.44 -28.75
N LEU A 207 -1.88 15.64 -27.53
CA LEU A 207 -2.38 16.72 -26.65
C LEU A 207 -2.20 18.11 -27.31
N LYS A 208 -1.18 18.28 -28.16
CA LYS A 208 -0.96 19.51 -28.91
C LYS A 208 -2.08 19.74 -29.94
N ASP A 209 -2.45 18.70 -30.67
CA ASP A 209 -3.53 18.78 -31.65
C ASP A 209 -4.86 19.16 -30.98
N ALA A 210 -5.12 18.62 -29.80
CA ALA A 210 -6.28 18.97 -28.98
C ALA A 210 -6.29 20.44 -28.54
N LEU A 211 -5.11 20.98 -28.17
CA LEU A 211 -4.97 22.38 -27.77
C LEU A 211 -5.10 23.34 -28.94
N GLU A 212 -4.62 22.96 -30.13
CA GLU A 212 -4.71 23.77 -31.35
C GLU A 212 -6.13 23.77 -31.90
N ASN A 213 -6.89 22.70 -31.72
CA ASN A 213 -8.24 22.51 -32.25
C ASN A 213 -9.25 22.14 -31.14
N PRO A 214 -9.61 23.05 -30.25
CA PRO A 214 -10.47 22.74 -29.11
C PRO A 214 -11.91 22.40 -29.57
N VAL A 215 -12.35 21.19 -29.21
CA VAL A 215 -13.72 20.69 -29.46
C VAL A 215 -14.66 21.13 -28.34
N ARG A 216 -15.85 21.57 -28.71
CA ARG A 216 -16.92 21.93 -27.77
C ARG A 216 -18.15 21.08 -28.08
N ASP A 217 -18.35 20.03 -27.32
CA ASP A 217 -19.54 19.18 -27.41
C ASP A 217 -20.35 19.29 -26.11
N THR A 218 -21.43 20.04 -26.18
CA THR A 218 -22.35 20.25 -25.07
C THR A 218 -23.09 18.97 -24.66
N ASN A 219 -23.18 17.99 -25.57
CA ASN A 219 -23.79 16.69 -25.27
C ASN A 219 -22.91 15.81 -24.37
N ARG A 220 -21.62 16.11 -24.22
CA ARG A 220 -20.71 15.44 -23.34
C ARG A 220 -20.57 16.10 -21.96
N ILE A 221 -21.24 17.23 -21.74
CA ILE A 221 -21.20 17.95 -20.47
C ILE A 221 -22.28 17.38 -19.54
N VAL A 222 -21.88 17.07 -18.29
CA VAL A 222 -22.77 16.54 -17.24
C VAL A 222 -23.64 17.70 -16.72
N LEU A 223 -24.66 18.01 -17.45
CA LEU A 223 -25.64 19.08 -17.18
C LEU A 223 -27.01 18.63 -17.67
N PRO A 224 -28.12 18.87 -16.95
CA PRO A 224 -29.46 18.62 -17.49
C PRO A 224 -29.74 19.41 -18.77
N PRO A 225 -30.36 18.82 -19.82
CA PRO A 225 -30.89 17.46 -19.85
C PRO A 225 -29.89 16.37 -20.29
N ALA A 226 -28.67 16.74 -20.69
CA ALA A 226 -27.66 15.79 -21.21
C ALA A 226 -27.38 14.65 -20.24
N SER A 227 -27.31 14.88 -18.92
CA SER A 227 -27.09 13.86 -17.93
C SER A 227 -28.12 12.71 -17.98
N TYR A 228 -29.38 12.99 -18.26
CA TYR A 228 -30.41 11.97 -18.47
C TYR A 228 -30.19 11.20 -19.78
N LEU A 229 -29.79 11.90 -20.85
CA LEU A 229 -29.49 11.26 -22.14
C LEU A 229 -28.26 10.32 -22.00
N HIS A 230 -27.25 10.71 -21.21
CA HIS A 230 -26.10 9.83 -20.90
C HIS A 230 -26.51 8.53 -20.21
N GLU A 231 -27.47 8.59 -19.27
CA GLU A 231 -27.97 7.41 -18.60
C GLU A 231 -28.63 6.43 -19.57
N ARG A 232 -29.46 6.97 -20.47
CA ARG A 232 -30.07 6.17 -21.55
C ARG A 232 -29.04 5.60 -22.49
N GLU A 233 -28.08 6.39 -22.95
CA GLU A 233 -26.97 5.95 -23.82
C GLU A 233 -26.17 4.80 -23.21
N LYS A 234 -25.90 4.84 -21.90
CA LYS A 234 -25.22 3.76 -21.19
C LYS A 234 -25.95 2.42 -21.35
N ILE A 235 -27.27 2.41 -21.24
CA ILE A 235 -28.08 1.19 -21.30
C ILE A 235 -28.35 0.77 -22.74
N GLU A 236 -28.73 1.73 -23.61
CA GLU A 236 -29.20 1.43 -24.96
C GLU A 236 -28.06 1.19 -25.95
N GLN A 237 -26.87 1.76 -25.72
CA GLN A 237 -25.76 1.73 -26.68
C GLN A 237 -24.46 1.18 -26.09
N ARG A 238 -23.96 1.79 -24.98
CA ARG A 238 -22.62 1.51 -24.43
C ARG A 238 -22.54 0.09 -23.86
N TRP A 239 -23.53 -0.32 -23.07
CA TRP A 239 -23.60 -1.67 -22.51
C TRP A 239 -23.63 -2.76 -23.59
N PRO A 240 -24.56 -2.74 -24.59
CA PRO A 240 -24.56 -3.72 -25.66
C PRO A 240 -23.27 -3.71 -26.48
N ALA A 241 -22.64 -2.55 -26.69
CA ALA A 241 -21.36 -2.47 -27.39
C ALA A 241 -20.24 -3.17 -26.58
N ALA A 242 -20.18 -2.98 -25.27
CA ALA A 242 -19.21 -3.64 -24.42
C ALA A 242 -19.40 -5.17 -24.43
N VAL A 243 -20.64 -5.65 -24.26
CA VAL A 243 -20.95 -7.08 -24.31
C VAL A 243 -20.47 -7.70 -25.64
N ARG A 244 -20.86 -7.09 -26.77
CA ARG A 244 -20.42 -7.57 -28.09
C ARG A 244 -18.90 -7.58 -28.25
N PHE A 245 -18.21 -6.55 -27.73
CA PHE A 245 -16.76 -6.47 -27.81
C PHE A 245 -16.08 -7.61 -27.01
N VAL A 246 -16.56 -7.87 -25.78
CA VAL A 246 -16.05 -8.95 -24.92
C VAL A 246 -16.20 -10.30 -25.59
N GLU A 247 -17.38 -10.59 -26.13
CA GLU A 247 -17.68 -11.85 -26.84
C GLU A 247 -16.83 -12.03 -28.11
N GLN A 248 -16.81 -11.01 -28.98
CA GLN A 248 -16.08 -11.08 -30.26
C GLN A 248 -14.58 -11.22 -30.08
N ASN A 249 -14.01 -10.55 -29.07
CA ASN A 249 -12.59 -10.63 -28.77
C ASN A 249 -12.22 -11.80 -27.84
N LYS A 250 -13.21 -12.57 -27.38
CA LYS A 250 -13.01 -13.72 -26.46
C LYS A 250 -12.15 -13.30 -25.27
N LEU A 251 -12.58 -12.26 -24.56
CA LEU A 251 -11.80 -11.74 -23.44
C LEU A 251 -11.88 -12.67 -22.24
N ASN A 252 -13.03 -13.31 -22.00
CA ASN A 252 -13.17 -14.40 -21.05
C ASN A 252 -12.69 -15.72 -21.68
N GLU A 253 -12.24 -16.66 -20.86
CA GLU A 253 -11.61 -17.89 -21.31
C GLU A 253 -12.34 -19.11 -20.76
N PHE A 254 -12.43 -20.15 -21.59
CA PHE A 254 -13.02 -21.44 -21.25
C PHE A 254 -11.95 -22.53 -21.40
N PHE A 255 -11.89 -23.39 -20.40
CA PHE A 255 -11.02 -24.57 -20.39
C PHE A 255 -11.90 -25.81 -20.19
N ASP A 256 -11.74 -26.79 -21.06
CA ASP A 256 -12.50 -28.03 -21.00
C ASP A 256 -12.01 -28.92 -19.85
N GLY A 257 -12.84 -29.90 -19.47
CA GLY A 257 -12.53 -30.92 -18.48
C GLY A 257 -13.42 -32.15 -18.66
N ASP A 258 -12.95 -33.30 -18.17
CA ASP A 258 -13.68 -34.57 -18.29
C ASP A 258 -14.85 -34.73 -17.30
N ALA A 259 -14.86 -33.94 -16.22
CA ALA A 259 -15.96 -33.90 -15.26
C ALA A 259 -16.97 -32.79 -15.62
N ASP A 260 -17.66 -32.94 -16.73
CA ASP A 260 -18.50 -31.92 -17.36
C ASP A 260 -19.83 -31.64 -16.64
N ASP A 261 -20.22 -32.49 -15.68
CA ASP A 261 -21.43 -32.32 -14.86
C ASP A 261 -21.28 -31.30 -13.71
N ILE A 262 -20.07 -30.82 -13.48
CA ILE A 262 -19.77 -29.70 -12.57
C ILE A 262 -18.87 -28.68 -13.30
N GLY A 263 -18.64 -27.52 -12.69
CA GLY A 263 -17.74 -26.53 -13.26
C GLY A 263 -17.27 -25.54 -12.22
N ILE A 264 -16.24 -24.76 -12.58
CA ILE A 264 -15.73 -23.67 -11.75
C ILE A 264 -15.72 -22.38 -12.57
N VAL A 265 -16.35 -21.35 -12.06
CA VAL A 265 -16.29 -19.98 -12.54
C VAL A 265 -15.39 -19.19 -11.61
N MET A 266 -14.46 -18.40 -12.13
CA MET A 266 -13.54 -17.63 -11.29
C MET A 266 -13.20 -16.27 -11.90
N GLN A 267 -12.90 -15.30 -11.03
CA GLN A 267 -12.25 -14.07 -11.44
C GLN A 267 -10.85 -14.37 -11.99
N GLY A 268 -10.44 -13.67 -13.06
CA GLY A 268 -9.16 -13.91 -13.72
C GLY A 268 -7.96 -13.87 -12.78
N GLY A 269 -7.94 -12.88 -11.86
CA GLY A 269 -6.89 -12.75 -10.85
C GLY A 269 -6.76 -13.94 -9.89
N MET A 270 -7.78 -14.81 -9.79
CA MET A 270 -7.76 -16.02 -8.95
C MET A 270 -7.22 -17.26 -9.66
N TYR A 271 -7.04 -17.22 -10.99
CA TYR A 271 -6.70 -18.38 -11.81
C TYR A 271 -5.52 -19.21 -11.27
N ASN A 272 -4.37 -18.57 -11.02
CA ASN A 272 -3.17 -19.29 -10.59
C ASN A 272 -3.37 -19.98 -9.23
N THR A 273 -4.11 -19.36 -8.32
CA THR A 273 -4.38 -19.92 -6.98
C THR A 273 -5.36 -21.09 -7.07
N ALA A 274 -6.40 -20.97 -7.92
CA ALA A 274 -7.38 -22.03 -8.16
C ALA A 274 -6.73 -23.23 -8.86
N LEU A 275 -5.95 -22.97 -9.91
CA LEU A 275 -5.26 -24.04 -10.64
C LEU A 275 -4.28 -24.81 -9.74
N ARG A 276 -3.52 -24.08 -8.90
CA ARG A 276 -2.63 -24.73 -7.92
C ARG A 276 -3.40 -25.56 -6.89
N ALA A 277 -4.58 -25.12 -6.47
CA ALA A 277 -5.44 -25.90 -5.58
C ALA A 277 -5.93 -27.19 -6.25
N LEU A 278 -6.36 -27.10 -7.51
CA LEU A 278 -6.75 -28.27 -8.32
C LEU A 278 -5.59 -29.25 -8.48
N GLU A 279 -4.38 -28.77 -8.83
CA GLU A 279 -3.17 -29.58 -8.94
C GLU A 279 -2.85 -30.32 -7.63
N VAL A 280 -2.89 -29.63 -6.49
CA VAL A 280 -2.62 -30.24 -5.16
C VAL A 280 -3.67 -31.29 -4.79
N LEU A 281 -4.89 -31.16 -5.28
CA LEU A 281 -5.97 -32.12 -5.10
C LEU A 281 -5.96 -33.26 -6.12
N GLY A 282 -5.02 -33.25 -7.08
CA GLY A 282 -4.96 -34.23 -8.16
C GLY A 282 -6.02 -34.04 -9.25
N LEU A 283 -6.63 -32.86 -9.31
CA LEU A 283 -7.70 -32.49 -10.25
C LEU A 283 -7.19 -31.66 -11.44
N ALA A 284 -5.91 -31.33 -11.47
CA ALA A 284 -5.22 -30.76 -12.63
C ALA A 284 -3.80 -31.30 -12.70
N ASP A 285 -3.22 -31.27 -13.90
CA ASP A 285 -1.82 -31.63 -14.11
C ASP A 285 -0.90 -30.41 -13.98
N ILE A 286 0.41 -30.62 -14.13
CA ILE A 286 1.45 -29.58 -14.04
C ILE A 286 1.43 -28.60 -15.22
N PHE A 287 0.72 -28.92 -16.32
CA PHE A 287 0.56 -28.06 -17.49
C PHE A 287 -0.69 -27.20 -17.40
N GLY A 288 -1.54 -27.42 -16.38
CA GLY A 288 -2.75 -26.67 -16.14
C GLY A 288 -4.00 -27.27 -16.81
N GLU A 289 -3.93 -28.51 -17.29
CA GLU A 289 -5.10 -29.24 -17.78
C GLU A 289 -5.95 -29.71 -16.59
N SER A 290 -7.14 -29.13 -16.44
CA SER A 290 -8.06 -29.40 -15.33
C SER A 290 -9.06 -30.48 -15.72
N ARG A 291 -9.37 -31.41 -14.79
CA ARG A 291 -10.46 -32.38 -14.94
C ARG A 291 -11.85 -31.73 -14.88
N ILE A 292 -11.95 -30.58 -14.18
CA ILE A 292 -13.20 -29.85 -14.07
C ILE A 292 -13.17 -28.68 -15.06
N PRO A 293 -14.21 -28.50 -15.88
CA PRO A 293 -14.29 -27.34 -16.77
C PRO A 293 -14.19 -26.01 -16.03
N LEU A 294 -13.41 -25.08 -16.59
CA LEU A 294 -13.18 -23.76 -15.98
C LEU A 294 -13.72 -22.66 -16.89
N TYR A 295 -14.37 -21.68 -16.29
CA TYR A 295 -14.73 -20.43 -16.93
C TYR A 295 -14.04 -19.27 -16.19
N VAL A 296 -13.11 -18.61 -16.87
CA VAL A 296 -12.28 -17.55 -16.30
C VAL A 296 -12.80 -16.20 -16.77
N LEU A 297 -13.28 -15.41 -15.83
CA LEU A 297 -13.77 -14.06 -16.04
C LEU A 297 -12.59 -13.09 -16.01
N ASN A 298 -11.98 -12.81 -17.17
CA ASN A 298 -11.06 -11.68 -17.28
C ASN A 298 -11.81 -10.34 -17.32
N VAL A 299 -13.09 -10.36 -17.76
CA VAL A 299 -14.00 -9.23 -17.60
C VAL A 299 -15.04 -9.61 -16.55
N THR A 300 -14.99 -8.95 -15.41
CA THR A 300 -15.89 -9.23 -14.29
C THR A 300 -17.10 -8.29 -14.26
N TYR A 301 -17.07 -7.22 -15.05
CA TYR A 301 -18.20 -6.31 -15.28
C TYR A 301 -18.08 -5.60 -16.65
N PRO A 302 -19.09 -5.69 -17.57
CA PRO A 302 -20.33 -6.43 -17.40
C PRO A 302 -20.12 -7.94 -17.44
N LEU A 303 -20.98 -8.70 -16.78
CA LEU A 303 -21.07 -10.14 -16.98
C LEU A 303 -21.76 -10.44 -18.33
N ILE A 304 -21.37 -11.53 -18.97
CA ILE A 304 -21.89 -11.93 -20.28
C ILE A 304 -22.91 -13.06 -20.12
N ASP A 305 -24.20 -12.72 -20.11
CA ASP A 305 -25.29 -13.65 -19.85
C ASP A 305 -25.22 -14.90 -20.73
N ALA A 306 -24.96 -14.73 -22.04
CA ALA A 306 -24.88 -15.84 -22.98
C ALA A 306 -23.73 -16.82 -22.65
N GLU A 307 -22.58 -16.34 -22.16
CA GLU A 307 -21.46 -17.18 -21.76
C GLU A 307 -21.82 -17.99 -20.51
N PHE A 308 -22.48 -17.40 -19.50
CA PHE A 308 -22.94 -18.10 -18.31
C PHE A 308 -24.00 -19.14 -18.64
N VAL A 309 -24.98 -18.79 -19.45
CA VAL A 309 -26.02 -19.73 -19.89
C VAL A 309 -25.40 -20.94 -20.56
N ARG A 310 -24.48 -20.74 -21.52
CA ARG A 310 -23.78 -21.81 -22.24
C ARG A 310 -22.94 -22.68 -21.29
N PHE A 311 -22.17 -22.07 -20.39
CA PHE A 311 -21.28 -22.80 -19.50
C PHE A 311 -22.02 -23.59 -18.43
N CYS A 312 -23.10 -23.05 -17.89
CA CYS A 312 -23.85 -23.67 -16.79
C CYS A 312 -24.87 -24.72 -17.28
N ALA A 313 -25.30 -24.63 -18.54
CA ALA A 313 -26.30 -25.56 -19.09
C ALA A 313 -25.88 -27.02 -18.92
N GLY A 314 -26.79 -27.85 -18.40
CA GLY A 314 -26.57 -29.28 -18.20
C GLY A 314 -25.70 -29.67 -17.00
N LYS A 315 -25.12 -28.74 -16.32
CA LYS A 315 -24.32 -29.00 -15.10
C LYS A 315 -25.19 -29.11 -13.85
N LYS A 316 -24.78 -29.97 -12.94
CA LYS A 316 -25.44 -30.11 -11.62
C LYS A 316 -25.14 -28.90 -10.71
N SER A 317 -23.87 -28.50 -10.67
CA SER A 317 -23.45 -27.40 -9.82
C SER A 317 -22.22 -26.70 -10.38
N ILE A 318 -22.10 -25.42 -10.05
CA ILE A 318 -20.96 -24.56 -10.37
C ILE A 318 -20.43 -23.96 -9.06
N LEU A 319 -19.11 -23.99 -8.89
CA LEU A 319 -18.42 -23.22 -7.87
C LEU A 319 -18.02 -21.85 -8.43
N VAL A 320 -18.53 -20.76 -7.83
CA VAL A 320 -18.09 -19.40 -8.13
C VAL A 320 -16.98 -19.00 -7.17
N ILE A 321 -15.78 -18.77 -7.69
CA ILE A 321 -14.63 -18.28 -6.94
C ILE A 321 -14.56 -16.77 -7.11
N GLU A 322 -15.03 -16.08 -6.09
CA GLU A 322 -15.12 -14.64 -6.02
C GLU A 322 -14.50 -14.16 -4.71
N GLU A 323 -13.32 -13.51 -4.77
CA GLU A 323 -12.63 -12.99 -3.60
C GLU A 323 -13.24 -11.66 -3.15
N GLY A 324 -13.30 -11.44 -1.82
CA GLY A 324 -13.91 -10.25 -1.22
C GLY A 324 -15.42 -10.39 -1.00
N GLN A 325 -16.01 -9.33 -0.50
CA GLN A 325 -17.43 -9.27 -0.12
C GLN A 325 -18.11 -8.01 -0.69
N PRO A 326 -19.44 -8.02 -0.88
CA PRO A 326 -20.31 -9.17 -0.87
C PRO A 326 -20.20 -10.01 -2.15
N GLU A 327 -21.01 -11.04 -2.28
CA GLU A 327 -21.05 -12.02 -3.38
C GLU A 327 -21.78 -11.47 -4.63
N PHE A 328 -21.23 -10.45 -5.26
CA PHE A 328 -21.87 -9.79 -6.41
C PHE A 328 -22.00 -10.68 -7.64
N ILE A 329 -20.94 -11.46 -7.97
CA ILE A 329 -20.93 -12.34 -9.14
C ILE A 329 -21.86 -13.52 -8.86
N GLU A 330 -21.79 -14.14 -7.69
CA GLU A 330 -22.68 -15.26 -7.31
C GLU A 330 -24.15 -14.86 -7.40
N GLN A 331 -24.53 -13.68 -6.86
CA GLN A 331 -25.91 -13.16 -6.95
C GLN A 331 -26.33 -12.87 -8.39
N ALA A 332 -25.46 -12.25 -9.19
CA ALA A 332 -25.75 -11.94 -10.58
C ALA A 332 -25.94 -13.22 -11.41
N VAL A 333 -25.06 -14.21 -11.22
CA VAL A 333 -25.17 -15.50 -11.92
C VAL A 333 -26.48 -16.22 -11.58
N ASN A 334 -26.88 -16.27 -10.31
CA ASN A 334 -28.18 -16.79 -9.91
C ASN A 334 -29.32 -16.10 -10.66
N THR A 335 -29.26 -14.77 -10.80
CA THR A 335 -30.26 -14.00 -11.55
C THR A 335 -30.27 -14.33 -13.05
N ILE A 336 -29.10 -14.45 -13.67
CA ILE A 336 -28.93 -14.79 -15.08
C ILE A 336 -29.53 -16.17 -15.35
N LEU A 337 -29.14 -17.17 -14.56
CA LEU A 337 -29.62 -18.55 -14.73
C LEU A 337 -31.13 -18.68 -14.50
N ARG A 338 -31.67 -17.97 -13.49
CA ARG A 338 -33.11 -17.96 -13.24
C ARG A 338 -33.91 -17.36 -14.40
N ARG A 339 -33.39 -16.30 -15.02
CA ARG A 339 -34.05 -15.70 -16.22
C ARG A 339 -33.99 -16.61 -17.43
N ALA A 340 -32.95 -17.43 -17.53
CA ALA A 340 -32.76 -18.41 -18.61
C ALA A 340 -33.41 -19.80 -18.33
N ASP A 341 -34.10 -19.93 -17.21
CA ASP A 341 -34.71 -21.21 -16.73
C ASP A 341 -33.71 -22.35 -16.59
N ILE A 342 -32.46 -22.06 -16.22
CA ILE A 342 -31.41 -23.05 -15.94
C ILE A 342 -31.40 -23.36 -14.46
N GLN A 343 -31.41 -24.67 -14.12
CA GLN A 343 -31.55 -25.16 -12.75
C GLN A 343 -30.18 -25.54 -12.12
N THR A 344 -29.09 -25.23 -12.75
CA THR A 344 -27.73 -25.45 -12.21
C THR A 344 -27.56 -24.76 -10.87
N ARG A 345 -27.15 -25.51 -9.86
CA ARG A 345 -26.93 -24.97 -8.52
C ARG A 345 -25.63 -24.16 -8.47
N ILE A 346 -25.71 -22.97 -7.93
CA ILE A 346 -24.55 -22.12 -7.73
C ILE A 346 -24.10 -22.22 -6.27
N GLU A 347 -22.82 -22.56 -6.10
CA GLU A 347 -22.10 -22.57 -4.84
C GLU A 347 -21.01 -21.49 -4.90
N GLY A 348 -20.76 -20.81 -3.81
CA GLY A 348 -19.75 -19.75 -3.73
C GLY A 348 -19.33 -19.54 -2.29
N LYS A 349 -19.86 -18.52 -1.64
CA LYS A 349 -19.52 -18.16 -0.24
C LYS A 349 -19.98 -19.20 0.80
N GLY A 350 -20.79 -20.16 0.45
CA GLY A 350 -21.06 -21.35 1.26
C GLY A 350 -19.88 -22.31 1.34
N MET A 351 -19.06 -22.40 0.29
CA MET A 351 -17.87 -23.24 0.20
C MET A 351 -16.58 -22.47 0.55
N LEU A 352 -16.53 -21.20 0.18
CA LEU A 352 -15.43 -20.29 0.39
C LEU A 352 -15.81 -19.23 1.44
N PRO A 353 -14.88 -18.73 2.26
CA PRO A 353 -15.20 -17.71 3.27
C PRO A 353 -15.65 -16.40 2.63
N MET A 354 -16.56 -15.70 3.30
CA MET A 354 -17.04 -14.38 2.86
C MET A 354 -15.96 -13.31 2.95
N ALA A 355 -15.07 -13.38 3.92
CA ALA A 355 -14.06 -12.37 4.19
C ALA A 355 -12.64 -12.94 4.11
N GLY A 356 -11.68 -12.06 3.87
CA GLY A 356 -10.26 -12.38 3.85
C GLY A 356 -9.72 -12.78 2.48
N GLU A 357 -8.40 -12.88 2.39
CA GLU A 357 -7.67 -13.26 1.18
C GLU A 357 -7.85 -14.76 0.87
N TYR A 358 -8.09 -15.08 -0.39
CA TYR A 358 -8.13 -16.47 -0.86
C TYR A 358 -6.71 -16.99 -1.11
N THR A 359 -6.03 -17.32 0.00
CA THR A 359 -4.74 -18.01 -0.03
C THR A 359 -4.85 -19.40 -0.62
N GLY A 360 -3.72 -20.04 -0.99
CA GLY A 360 -3.71 -21.39 -1.50
C GLY A 360 -4.37 -22.43 -0.57
N GLY A 361 -4.28 -22.24 0.75
CA GLY A 361 -4.95 -23.09 1.74
C GLY A 361 -6.47 -22.94 1.73
N VAL A 362 -6.95 -21.70 1.72
CA VAL A 362 -8.38 -21.37 1.64
C VAL A 362 -8.97 -21.90 0.33
N MET A 363 -8.30 -21.65 -0.79
CA MET A 363 -8.72 -22.11 -2.12
C MET A 363 -8.82 -23.64 -2.20
N LYS A 364 -7.77 -24.33 -1.73
CA LYS A 364 -7.74 -25.81 -1.70
C LYS A 364 -8.92 -26.38 -0.89
N GLU A 365 -9.18 -25.83 0.28
CA GLU A 365 -10.26 -26.28 1.14
C GLU A 365 -11.65 -26.01 0.54
N GLY A 366 -11.87 -24.84 -0.07
CA GLY A 366 -13.12 -24.52 -0.77
C GLY A 366 -13.39 -25.44 -1.95
N VAL A 367 -12.40 -25.64 -2.82
CA VAL A 367 -12.50 -26.57 -3.95
C VAL A 367 -12.73 -28.01 -3.46
N ARG A 368 -12.00 -28.46 -2.42
CA ARG A 368 -12.18 -29.78 -1.82
C ARG A 368 -13.61 -30.00 -1.31
N LYS A 369 -14.19 -29.02 -0.60
CA LYS A 369 -15.57 -29.08 -0.10
C LYS A 369 -16.57 -29.21 -1.25
N PHE A 370 -16.40 -28.40 -2.30
CA PHE A 370 -17.26 -28.43 -3.47
C PHE A 370 -17.21 -29.79 -4.17
N VAL A 371 -16.00 -30.30 -4.45
CA VAL A 371 -15.83 -31.60 -5.12
C VAL A 371 -16.35 -32.75 -4.24
N ALA A 372 -16.09 -32.70 -2.93
CA ALA A 372 -16.63 -33.71 -2.01
C ALA A 372 -18.17 -33.74 -1.97
N ALA A 373 -18.82 -32.60 -2.18
CA ALA A 373 -20.29 -32.51 -2.18
C ALA A 373 -20.93 -33.03 -3.49
N TYR A 374 -20.29 -32.82 -4.63
CA TYR A 374 -20.90 -33.05 -5.94
C TYR A 374 -20.24 -34.16 -6.75
N ARG A 375 -18.95 -34.43 -6.55
CA ARG A 375 -18.16 -35.45 -7.26
C ARG A 375 -17.06 -36.01 -6.33
N PRO A 376 -17.47 -36.69 -5.23
CA PRO A 376 -16.51 -37.30 -4.29
C PRO A 376 -15.58 -38.31 -4.95
N ASP A 377 -16.04 -39.01 -6.00
CA ASP A 377 -15.27 -39.96 -6.80
C ASP A 377 -13.97 -39.36 -7.36
N LEU A 378 -13.95 -38.06 -7.66
CA LEU A 378 -12.76 -37.38 -8.18
C LEU A 378 -11.66 -37.25 -7.13
N LEU A 379 -11.97 -37.25 -5.84
CA LEU A 379 -11.01 -37.19 -4.74
C LEU A 379 -10.44 -38.56 -4.37
N ASP A 380 -11.18 -39.67 -4.65
CA ASP A 380 -10.83 -41.03 -4.26
C ASP A 380 -10.10 -41.81 -5.40
N ASP A 381 -9.97 -41.25 -6.58
CA ASP A 381 -9.58 -41.84 -7.84
C ASP A 381 -8.12 -42.38 -7.91
N GLY A 382 -7.42 -42.56 -6.78
CA GLY A 382 -6.08 -43.15 -6.76
C GLY A 382 -5.00 -42.42 -7.58
N ARG A 383 -5.40 -41.57 -8.54
CA ARG A 383 -4.50 -40.72 -9.35
C ARG A 383 -3.84 -39.62 -8.54
N SER A 384 -4.39 -39.28 -7.37
CA SER A 384 -3.78 -38.42 -6.37
C SER A 384 -2.41 -38.91 -5.86
N ARG A 385 -1.95 -40.11 -6.32
CA ARG A 385 -0.71 -40.74 -5.88
C ARG A 385 0.42 -40.75 -6.91
N SER A 386 0.30 -40.14 -8.07
CA SER A 386 1.31 -40.24 -9.14
C SER A 386 2.35 -39.08 -9.17
N ALA A 387 2.42 -38.22 -8.16
CA ALA A 387 3.66 -37.52 -7.91
C ALA A 387 4.47 -38.37 -6.93
N PRO A 388 5.74 -38.70 -7.18
CA PRO A 388 6.58 -39.39 -6.21
C PRO A 388 6.91 -38.38 -5.08
N SER A 389 5.96 -38.19 -4.19
CA SER A 389 6.25 -37.54 -2.92
C SER A 389 6.89 -38.56 -2.01
N PRO A 390 8.05 -38.30 -1.40
CA PRO A 390 8.56 -39.16 -0.36
C PRO A 390 7.47 -39.29 0.72
N PRO A 391 7.38 -40.42 1.44
CA PRO A 391 6.45 -40.62 2.53
C PRO A 391 6.82 -39.65 3.65
N ALA A 392 6.26 -38.50 3.62
CA ALA A 392 6.50 -37.45 4.59
C ALA A 392 5.17 -36.73 4.79
N LEU A 393 4.83 -36.56 6.06
CA LEU A 393 3.77 -35.67 6.56
C LEU A 393 3.34 -34.65 5.50
N GLY A 394 2.06 -34.58 5.16
CA GLY A 394 1.54 -33.62 4.18
C GLY A 394 2.05 -32.22 4.47
N THR A 395 2.16 -31.36 3.49
CA THR A 395 2.68 -29.98 3.69
C THR A 395 1.90 -29.26 4.81
N SER A 396 0.59 -29.53 4.92
CA SER A 396 -0.25 -29.05 6.03
C SER A 396 0.20 -29.59 7.39
N ASP A 397 0.56 -30.88 7.46
CA ASP A 397 0.95 -31.50 8.73
C ASP A 397 2.36 -31.06 9.13
N ARG A 398 3.25 -30.84 8.16
CA ARG A 398 4.58 -30.23 8.40
C ARG A 398 4.45 -28.80 8.88
N LEU A 399 3.54 -28.02 8.27
CA LEU A 399 3.28 -26.65 8.69
C LEU A 399 2.68 -26.62 10.10
N ALA A 400 1.68 -27.46 10.37
CA ALA A 400 1.09 -27.58 11.70
C ALA A 400 2.12 -28.04 12.75
N ALA A 401 2.93 -29.03 12.43
CA ALA A 401 4.01 -29.49 13.30
C ALA A 401 5.06 -28.39 13.54
N ALA A 402 5.44 -27.65 12.50
CA ALA A 402 6.36 -26.52 12.63
C ALA A 402 5.74 -25.38 13.47
N GLN A 403 4.50 -25.04 13.23
CA GLN A 403 3.77 -24.04 14.03
C GLN A 403 3.67 -24.46 15.49
N HIS A 404 3.38 -25.72 15.77
CA HIS A 404 3.34 -26.25 17.13
C HIS A 404 4.74 -26.23 17.78
N ALA A 405 5.79 -26.59 17.03
CA ALA A 405 7.17 -26.61 17.53
C ALA A 405 7.70 -25.21 17.90
N ILE A 406 7.23 -24.16 17.22
CA ILE A 406 7.62 -22.76 17.50
C ILE A 406 6.60 -22.02 18.38
N ALA A 407 5.43 -22.60 18.64
CA ALA A 407 4.41 -22.00 19.48
C ALA A 407 4.97 -21.69 20.89
N GLY A 408 4.82 -20.46 21.34
CA GLY A 408 5.38 -19.97 22.59
C GLY A 408 6.88 -19.69 22.58
N LYS A 409 7.65 -20.15 21.56
CA LYS A 409 9.09 -19.87 21.42
C LYS A 409 9.35 -18.64 20.55
N VAL A 410 8.48 -18.38 19.59
CA VAL A 410 8.55 -17.21 18.73
C VAL A 410 7.34 -16.33 19.05
N HIS A 411 7.60 -15.19 19.66
CA HIS A 411 6.55 -14.22 19.94
C HIS A 411 6.10 -13.53 18.65
N GLY A 412 4.79 -13.29 18.52
CA GLY A 412 4.23 -12.48 17.44
C GLY A 412 4.86 -11.09 17.42
N ARG A 413 5.11 -10.58 16.22
CA ARG A 413 5.62 -9.22 16.00
C ARG A 413 4.51 -8.39 15.37
N PRO A 414 3.70 -7.69 16.16
CA PRO A 414 2.69 -6.80 15.61
C PRO A 414 3.34 -5.69 14.78
N PRO A 415 2.64 -5.10 13.81
CA PRO A 415 3.10 -3.93 13.10
C PRO A 415 3.56 -2.85 14.08
N SER A 416 4.69 -2.21 13.81
CA SER A 416 5.25 -1.20 14.68
C SER A 416 6.16 -0.24 13.92
N PHE A 417 6.60 0.80 14.62
CA PHE A 417 7.52 1.80 14.07
C PHE A 417 8.91 1.24 13.78
N CYS A 418 9.52 1.74 12.70
CA CYS A 418 10.89 1.41 12.33
C CYS A 418 11.90 1.80 13.43
N THR A 419 13.06 1.14 13.43
CA THR A 419 14.20 1.54 14.27
C THR A 419 14.63 2.96 13.91
N GLY A 420 14.68 3.83 14.91
CA GLY A 420 15.02 5.25 14.72
C GLY A 420 13.89 6.10 14.14
N CYS A 421 12.67 5.61 14.03
CA CYS A 421 11.54 6.38 13.48
C CYS A 421 11.38 7.74 14.22
N PRO A 422 11.29 8.87 13.47
CA PRO A 422 11.17 10.20 14.04
C PRO A 422 9.79 10.51 14.64
N GLU A 423 8.82 9.64 14.43
CA GLU A 423 7.47 9.80 14.96
C GLU A 423 7.35 9.32 16.41
N ARG A 424 8.12 8.31 16.81
CA ARG A 424 8.09 7.77 18.18
C ARG A 424 8.38 8.80 19.27
N PRO A 425 9.31 9.77 19.09
CA PRO A 425 9.48 10.85 20.06
C PRO A 425 8.22 11.69 20.30
N ILE A 426 7.43 11.91 19.24
CA ILE A 426 6.17 12.66 19.32
C ILE A 426 5.22 11.93 20.27
N PHE A 427 5.05 10.61 20.08
CA PHE A 427 4.16 9.79 20.91
C PHE A 427 4.67 9.63 22.33
N ALA A 428 6.00 9.53 22.51
CA ALA A 428 6.60 9.55 23.84
C ALA A 428 6.27 10.88 24.58
N ALA A 429 6.39 12.02 23.91
CA ALA A 429 6.02 13.32 24.46
C ALA A 429 4.51 13.40 24.78
N MET A 430 3.65 12.86 23.90
CA MET A 430 2.21 12.78 24.15
C MET A 430 1.89 11.95 25.40
N LYS A 431 2.56 10.81 25.62
CA LYS A 431 2.40 10.01 26.84
C LYS A 431 2.86 10.75 28.11
N LEU A 432 3.92 11.55 28.00
CA LEU A 432 4.35 12.39 29.13
C LEU A 432 3.32 13.48 29.45
N VAL A 433 2.76 14.14 28.42
CA VAL A 433 1.68 15.13 28.60
C VAL A 433 0.41 14.50 29.16
N GLU A 434 0.05 13.28 28.71
CA GLU A 434 -1.09 12.53 29.23
C GLU A 434 -0.98 12.26 30.74
N ARG A 435 0.24 12.03 31.26
CA ARG A 435 0.48 11.87 32.70
C ARG A 435 0.22 13.16 33.49
N GLU A 436 0.46 14.32 32.86
CA GLU A 436 0.32 15.64 33.53
C GLU A 436 -1.12 16.18 33.38
N LEU A 437 -1.71 16.12 32.20
CA LEU A 437 -2.98 16.77 31.86
C LEU A 437 -4.16 15.77 31.72
N GLY A 438 -3.88 14.48 31.87
CA GLY A 438 -4.86 13.42 31.60
C GLY A 438 -5.03 13.14 30.11
N ALA A 439 -5.76 12.09 29.77
CA ALA A 439 -6.01 11.66 28.40
C ALA A 439 -6.80 12.70 27.60
N HIS A 440 -6.41 12.89 26.35
CA HIS A 440 -7.12 13.69 25.35
C HIS A 440 -7.64 12.79 24.24
N HIS A 441 -8.75 13.15 23.59
CA HIS A 441 -9.17 12.47 22.38
C HIS A 441 -8.19 12.70 21.24
N VAL A 442 -7.73 11.64 20.60
CA VAL A 442 -6.75 11.69 19.49
C VAL A 442 -7.38 11.08 18.24
N SER A 443 -7.56 11.89 17.21
CA SER A 443 -8.01 11.48 15.90
C SER A 443 -6.83 11.43 14.92
N CYS A 444 -6.63 10.27 14.28
CA CYS A 444 -5.53 10.05 13.35
C CYS A 444 -6.03 10.06 11.90
N ASP A 445 -5.17 10.47 10.97
CA ASP A 445 -5.34 10.07 9.58
C ASP A 445 -4.60 8.75 9.29
N ILE A 446 -4.49 8.39 8.01
CA ILE A 446 -3.84 7.15 7.57
C ILE A 446 -2.36 7.45 7.27
N GLY A 447 -1.46 6.78 8.00
CA GLY A 447 -0.02 6.93 7.85
C GLY A 447 0.75 6.08 8.85
N CYS A 448 2.08 6.21 8.92
CA CYS A 448 2.89 5.48 9.90
C CYS A 448 2.47 5.79 11.34
N HIS A 449 2.07 7.02 11.61
CA HIS A 449 1.60 7.47 12.94
C HIS A 449 0.36 6.71 13.43
N LEU A 450 -0.40 6.04 12.55
CA LEU A 450 -1.51 5.19 12.95
C LEU A 450 -1.07 4.05 13.87
N PHE A 451 0.16 3.55 13.74
CA PHE A 451 0.68 2.54 14.67
C PHE A 451 0.78 3.01 16.12
N SER A 452 0.59 4.31 16.40
CA SER A 452 0.52 4.84 17.78
C SER A 452 -0.69 4.31 18.56
N VAL A 453 -1.72 3.77 17.89
CA VAL A 453 -2.87 3.12 18.55
C VAL A 453 -2.48 1.81 19.23
N LEU A 454 -1.37 1.21 18.80
CA LEU A 454 -0.85 -0.05 19.34
C LEU A 454 0.10 0.18 20.52
N PRO A 455 0.33 -0.85 21.37
CA PRO A 455 1.34 -0.80 22.41
C PRO A 455 2.73 -0.45 21.83
N PRO A 456 3.58 0.27 22.57
CA PRO A 456 3.38 0.71 23.95
C PRO A 456 2.67 2.07 24.10
N PHE A 457 2.32 2.73 23.00
CA PHE A 457 1.78 4.09 23.05
C PHE A 457 0.30 4.11 23.43
N ASN A 458 -0.53 3.25 22.81
CA ASN A 458 -1.97 3.19 23.02
C ASN A 458 -2.61 4.59 22.91
N LEU A 459 -2.21 5.34 21.90
CA LEU A 459 -2.74 6.65 21.53
C LEU A 459 -3.63 6.50 20.30
N GLY A 460 -4.63 7.35 20.16
CA GLY A 460 -5.55 7.29 19.02
C GLY A 460 -6.87 6.62 19.37
N ASN A 461 -7.94 7.37 19.18
CA ASN A 461 -9.31 6.94 19.48
C ASN A 461 -10.12 6.70 18.22
N SER A 462 -9.76 7.38 17.12
CA SER A 462 -10.44 7.24 15.83
C SER A 462 -9.47 7.42 14.66
N THR A 463 -9.83 6.82 13.53
CA THR A 463 -9.12 7.00 12.25
C THR A 463 -10.15 7.22 11.16
N MET A 464 -10.01 8.34 10.46
CA MET A 464 -10.87 8.70 9.33
C MET A 464 -9.96 9.00 8.14
N GLY A 465 -10.20 8.55 7.01
CA GLY A 465 -9.51 8.77 5.72
C GLY A 465 -8.18 9.54 5.69
N TYR A 466 -7.47 9.45 4.59
CA TYR A 466 -6.15 10.06 4.41
C TYR A 466 -6.24 11.59 4.40
N GLY A 467 -5.54 12.24 5.32
CA GLY A 467 -5.59 13.70 5.55
C GLY A 467 -6.81 14.18 6.37
N LEU A 468 -7.68 13.31 6.87
CA LEU A 468 -8.93 13.69 7.54
C LEU A 468 -8.86 13.68 9.09
N GLY A 469 -7.70 13.40 9.68
CA GLY A 469 -7.54 13.37 11.15
C GLY A 469 -8.03 14.66 11.84
N GLY A 470 -7.74 15.83 11.26
CA GLY A 470 -8.20 17.12 11.78
C GLY A 470 -9.71 17.31 11.70
N ALA A 471 -10.33 16.85 10.62
CA ALA A 471 -11.79 16.88 10.49
C ALA A 471 -12.47 15.94 11.51
N GLY A 472 -11.89 14.75 11.73
CA GLY A 472 -12.36 13.83 12.77
C GLY A 472 -12.27 14.40 14.17
N ALA A 473 -11.21 15.16 14.48
CA ALA A 473 -11.07 15.84 15.76
C ALA A 473 -12.06 17.01 15.94
N ALA A 474 -12.55 17.60 14.85
CA ALA A 474 -13.42 18.78 14.92
C ALA A 474 -14.77 18.51 15.60
N ALA A 475 -15.28 17.27 15.53
CA ALA A 475 -16.51 16.87 16.21
C ALA A 475 -16.43 17.01 17.75
N PHE A 476 -15.22 16.99 18.30
CA PHE A 476 -14.96 17.13 19.73
C PHE A 476 -14.69 18.59 20.17
N ASN A 477 -14.96 19.54 19.28
CA ASN A 477 -14.80 20.98 19.55
C ASN A 477 -15.96 21.52 20.40
N VAL A 478 -16.08 21.04 21.62
CA VAL A 478 -17.11 21.45 22.58
C VAL A 478 -16.49 22.25 23.73
N ALA A 479 -17.29 23.08 24.41
CA ALA A 479 -16.83 23.93 25.50
C ALA A 479 -16.51 23.15 26.79
N ALA A 480 -15.84 22.00 26.69
CA ALA A 480 -15.60 21.08 27.81
C ALA A 480 -14.23 21.25 28.49
N GLY A 481 -13.48 22.30 28.16
CA GLY A 481 -12.19 22.59 28.77
C GLY A 481 -10.99 21.77 28.26
N LYS A 482 -11.20 20.66 27.53
CA LYS A 482 -10.15 19.84 26.92
C LYS A 482 -10.17 19.98 25.40
N ARG A 483 -9.00 20.06 24.77
CA ARG A 483 -8.83 20.09 23.32
C ARG A 483 -8.60 18.69 22.77
N ALA A 484 -9.26 18.34 21.68
CA ALA A 484 -8.92 17.14 20.92
C ALA A 484 -7.60 17.36 20.16
N ILE A 485 -6.85 16.29 19.97
CA ILE A 485 -5.60 16.26 19.21
C ILE A 485 -5.86 15.55 17.88
N ALA A 486 -5.36 16.12 16.79
CA ALA A 486 -5.31 15.48 15.49
C ALA A 486 -3.87 15.11 15.12
N LEU A 487 -3.67 13.92 14.57
CA LEU A 487 -2.40 13.50 13.99
C LEU A 487 -2.56 13.37 12.48
N VAL A 488 -1.71 14.06 11.71
CA VAL A 488 -1.74 14.09 10.25
C VAL A 488 -0.31 13.98 9.74
N GLY A 489 -0.04 13.03 8.82
CA GLY A 489 1.25 12.94 8.13
C GLY A 489 1.39 14.01 7.05
N ASP A 490 2.63 14.33 6.64
CA ASP A 490 2.91 15.26 5.53
C ASP A 490 2.27 14.82 4.21
N GLY A 491 2.29 13.52 3.91
CA GLY A 491 1.56 12.98 2.77
C GLY A 491 0.06 13.23 2.86
N GLY A 492 -0.57 12.90 3.97
CA GLY A 492 -1.99 13.17 4.22
C GLY A 492 -2.31 14.66 4.23
N PHE A 493 -1.41 15.49 4.78
CA PHE A 493 -1.56 16.94 4.77
C PHE A 493 -1.68 17.51 3.34
N TRP A 494 -0.78 17.11 2.44
CA TRP A 494 -0.81 17.59 1.06
C TRP A 494 -1.87 16.93 0.19
N HIS A 495 -2.26 15.69 0.52
CA HIS A 495 -3.32 14.99 -0.20
C HIS A 495 -4.69 15.65 -0.03
N ASN A 496 -5.10 15.91 1.19
CA ASN A 496 -6.42 16.45 1.51
C ASN A 496 -6.41 17.29 2.80
N GLY A 497 -5.41 17.11 3.66
CA GLY A 497 -5.38 17.66 5.01
C GLY A 497 -5.34 19.19 5.08
N LEU A 498 -4.71 19.85 4.11
CA LEU A 498 -4.66 21.33 4.10
C LEU A 498 -6.07 21.93 4.01
N ALA A 499 -6.91 21.45 3.13
CA ALA A 499 -8.28 21.96 2.96
C ALA A 499 -9.23 21.35 4.00
N SER A 500 -9.31 20.01 4.07
CA SER A 500 -10.33 19.31 4.84
C SER A 500 -10.06 19.23 6.34
N SER A 501 -8.80 19.36 6.77
CA SER A 501 -8.47 19.37 8.19
C SER A 501 -8.16 20.78 8.67
N VAL A 502 -7.14 21.45 8.11
CA VAL A 502 -6.68 22.77 8.60
C VAL A 502 -7.66 23.85 8.20
N GLY A 503 -7.98 23.97 6.92
CA GLY A 503 -8.93 24.97 6.40
C GLY A 503 -10.31 24.84 7.03
N ASN A 504 -10.82 23.60 7.13
CA ASN A 504 -12.08 23.30 7.81
C ASN A 504 -12.07 23.76 9.29
N ALA A 505 -10.96 23.52 10.02
CA ALA A 505 -10.84 23.96 11.41
C ALA A 505 -10.80 25.48 11.54
N VAL A 506 -10.15 26.18 10.61
CA VAL A 506 -10.14 27.65 10.58
C VAL A 506 -11.55 28.19 10.28
N PHE A 507 -12.20 27.67 9.22
CA PHE A 507 -13.53 28.09 8.81
C PHE A 507 -14.56 27.93 9.92
N ASN A 508 -14.52 26.81 10.66
CA ASN A 508 -15.46 26.50 11.73
C ASN A 508 -14.98 27.01 13.12
N LYS A 509 -13.86 27.74 13.19
CA LYS A 509 -13.29 28.26 14.44
C LYS A 509 -13.03 27.17 15.49
N SER A 510 -12.65 25.98 15.05
CA SER A 510 -12.37 24.84 15.93
C SER A 510 -11.16 25.14 16.84
N ASP A 511 -11.27 24.77 18.12
CA ASP A 511 -10.23 25.03 19.15
C ASP A 511 -9.45 23.74 19.46
N ASN A 512 -9.03 22.99 18.45
CA ASN A 512 -8.27 21.76 18.54
C ASN A 512 -6.76 21.97 18.37
N VAL A 513 -5.99 20.93 18.66
CA VAL A 513 -4.54 20.87 18.42
C VAL A 513 -4.29 19.88 17.29
N MET A 514 -3.56 20.29 16.27
CA MET A 514 -3.17 19.43 15.15
C MET A 514 -1.65 19.27 15.14
N ILE A 515 -1.17 18.04 15.12
CA ILE A 515 0.25 17.72 14.96
C ILE A 515 0.43 17.21 13.54
N VAL A 516 1.15 17.99 12.72
CA VAL A 516 1.56 17.58 11.37
C VAL A 516 2.93 16.94 11.49
N VAL A 517 3.00 15.65 11.16
CA VAL A 517 4.26 14.89 11.15
C VAL A 517 4.93 15.08 9.80
N ASP A 518 5.91 15.98 9.75
CA ASP A 518 6.67 16.29 8.54
C ASP A 518 7.97 15.47 8.53
N ASN A 519 7.89 14.29 7.94
CA ASN A 519 9.05 13.40 7.79
C ASN A 519 9.67 13.42 6.37
N GLY A 520 9.15 14.28 5.51
CA GLY A 520 9.65 14.59 4.17
C GLY A 520 9.23 13.61 3.07
N TYR A 521 8.34 12.66 3.36
CA TYR A 521 7.93 11.62 2.41
C TYR A 521 6.55 11.06 2.73
N ALA A 522 5.82 10.59 1.73
CA ALA A 522 4.71 9.65 1.93
C ALA A 522 5.29 8.29 2.38
N ALA A 523 5.71 8.22 3.64
CA ALA A 523 6.56 7.14 4.15
C ALA A 523 5.87 5.77 4.19
N ALA A 524 4.57 5.74 4.48
CA ALA A 524 3.80 4.50 4.61
C ALA A 524 3.64 3.75 3.27
N THR A 525 3.68 4.45 2.14
CA THR A 525 3.50 3.89 0.80
C THR A 525 4.81 3.58 0.08
N GLY A 526 5.96 3.80 0.71
CA GLY A 526 7.27 3.47 0.14
C GLY A 526 8.30 4.60 0.20
N GLY A 527 7.90 5.83 0.51
CA GLY A 527 8.78 6.98 0.65
C GLY A 527 8.81 7.90 -0.56
N GLN A 528 7.67 8.06 -1.23
CA GLN A 528 7.51 8.98 -2.35
C GLN A 528 7.63 10.44 -1.89
N ASP A 529 8.15 11.28 -2.80
CA ASP A 529 8.23 12.72 -2.56
C ASP A 529 6.83 13.35 -2.44
N VAL A 530 6.71 14.28 -1.51
CA VAL A 530 5.56 15.16 -1.32
C VAL A 530 5.99 16.62 -1.55
N LEU A 531 5.05 17.53 -1.58
CA LEU A 531 5.32 18.94 -1.88
C LEU A 531 6.32 19.59 -0.92
N SER A 532 6.41 19.13 0.33
CA SER A 532 7.39 19.58 1.34
C SER A 532 8.72 18.79 1.34
N SER A 533 8.88 17.76 0.51
CA SER A 533 10.12 16.97 0.48
C SER A 533 11.35 17.82 0.24
N ALA A 534 12.46 17.48 0.91
CA ALA A 534 13.73 18.18 0.77
C ALA A 534 14.48 17.80 -0.53
N ALA A 535 13.99 16.86 -1.28
CA ALA A 535 14.60 16.37 -2.51
C ALA A 535 14.67 17.46 -3.59
N ASP A 536 15.73 17.42 -4.39
CA ASP A 536 15.75 18.12 -5.67
C ASP A 536 15.10 17.22 -6.72
N ASN A 537 13.97 17.65 -7.26
CA ASN A 537 13.21 16.90 -8.26
C ASN A 537 13.00 17.79 -9.50
N MET A 538 13.52 17.38 -10.65
CA MET A 538 13.39 18.14 -11.89
C MET A 538 11.98 18.15 -12.46
N MET A 539 11.18 17.14 -12.10
CA MET A 539 9.83 16.94 -12.63
C MET A 539 8.72 17.51 -11.71
N ARG A 540 9.06 17.81 -10.46
CA ARG A 540 8.08 18.22 -9.45
C ARG A 540 8.63 19.34 -8.60
N SER A 541 7.78 20.29 -8.23
CA SER A 541 8.11 21.28 -7.21
C SER A 541 8.11 20.63 -5.83
N THR A 542 9.21 20.75 -5.12
CA THR A 542 9.38 20.29 -3.75
C THR A 542 9.86 21.45 -2.86
N LYS A 543 10.20 21.19 -1.59
CA LYS A 543 10.70 22.19 -0.63
C LYS A 543 9.70 23.30 -0.29
N ASN A 544 8.40 23.04 -0.44
CA ASN A 544 7.35 23.98 -0.06
C ASN A 544 7.04 23.81 1.45
N PRO A 545 7.33 24.80 2.31
CA PRO A 545 7.15 24.63 3.75
C PRO A 545 5.67 24.49 4.12
N ILE A 546 5.34 23.46 4.90
CA ILE A 546 3.99 23.26 5.47
C ILE A 546 3.55 24.49 6.29
N GLU A 547 4.47 25.13 7.03
CA GLU A 547 4.16 26.30 7.83
C GLU A 547 3.57 27.46 6.99
N LYS A 548 4.10 27.72 5.79
CA LYS A 548 3.56 28.75 4.91
C LYS A 548 2.13 28.42 4.47
N ALA A 549 1.84 27.17 4.13
CA ALA A 549 0.51 26.75 3.73
C ALA A 549 -0.49 26.86 4.90
N VAL A 550 -0.10 26.41 6.08
CA VAL A 550 -0.92 26.49 7.30
C VAL A 550 -1.23 27.94 7.67
N ARG A 551 -0.24 28.82 7.62
CA ARG A 551 -0.45 30.26 7.85
C ARG A 551 -1.30 30.91 6.75
N GLY A 552 -1.11 30.48 5.50
CA GLY A 552 -1.85 30.96 4.33
C GLY A 552 -3.36 30.72 4.43
N VAL A 553 -3.79 29.66 5.07
CA VAL A 553 -5.23 29.38 5.32
C VAL A 553 -5.77 30.03 6.61
N GLY A 554 -4.95 30.81 7.35
CA GLY A 554 -5.40 31.64 8.46
C GLY A 554 -5.16 31.07 9.87
N VAL A 555 -4.29 30.08 10.06
CA VAL A 555 -3.92 29.62 11.40
C VAL A 555 -2.97 30.60 12.07
N ASN A 556 -3.37 31.13 13.21
CA ASN A 556 -2.59 32.12 13.99
C ASN A 556 -1.56 31.47 14.90
N TRP A 557 -1.87 30.34 15.53
CA TRP A 557 -0.96 29.65 16.43
C TRP A 557 -0.27 28.48 15.70
N VAL A 558 1.00 28.69 15.35
CA VAL A 558 1.82 27.68 14.67
C VAL A 558 3.16 27.57 15.38
N ARG A 559 3.62 26.35 15.64
CA ARG A 559 4.95 26.04 16.18
C ARG A 559 5.62 24.98 15.32
N THR A 560 6.86 25.23 14.93
CA THR A 560 7.67 24.28 14.17
C THR A 560 8.78 23.72 15.04
N ILE A 561 8.83 22.39 15.17
CA ILE A 561 9.86 21.65 15.89
C ILE A 561 10.73 20.98 14.84
N THR A 562 11.96 21.46 14.68
CA THR A 562 12.90 21.03 13.62
C THR A 562 13.63 19.72 13.93
N ARG A 563 13.44 19.17 15.13
CA ARG A 563 14.03 17.89 15.58
C ARG A 563 13.10 17.21 16.57
N THR A 564 12.35 16.24 16.12
CA THR A 564 11.38 15.50 16.95
C THR A 564 12.03 14.72 18.10
N TYR A 565 13.31 14.37 17.97
CA TYR A 565 14.07 13.66 19.04
C TYR A 565 14.32 14.49 20.28
N ASP A 566 14.07 15.79 20.27
CA ASP A 566 14.00 16.64 21.46
C ASP A 566 12.63 16.45 22.11
N VAL A 567 12.53 15.40 22.93
CA VAL A 567 11.28 14.98 23.58
C VAL A 567 10.78 16.04 24.56
N ALA A 568 11.69 16.72 25.26
CA ALA A 568 11.33 17.78 26.21
C ALA A 568 10.66 18.94 25.50
N LYS A 569 11.27 19.45 24.42
CA LYS A 569 10.71 20.52 23.61
C LYS A 569 9.36 20.15 23.00
N MET A 570 9.22 18.90 22.50
CA MET A 570 7.95 18.40 21.95
C MET A 570 6.86 18.36 23.02
N ARG A 571 7.18 17.83 24.23
CA ARG A 571 6.27 17.82 25.39
C ARG A 571 5.80 19.21 25.77
N ASP A 572 6.75 20.16 25.93
CA ASP A 572 6.44 21.51 26.40
C ASP A 572 5.63 22.28 25.36
N THR A 573 5.94 22.13 24.07
CA THR A 573 5.16 22.73 22.98
C THR A 573 3.73 22.16 22.90
N LEU A 574 3.57 20.86 23.07
CA LEU A 574 2.24 20.22 23.09
C LEU A 574 1.44 20.70 24.33
N LYS A 575 2.08 20.80 25.49
CA LYS A 575 1.47 21.31 26.69
C LYS A 575 1.02 22.78 26.51
N GLU A 576 1.88 23.65 25.90
CA GLU A 576 1.51 25.01 25.52
C GLU A 576 0.26 25.01 24.60
N ALA A 577 0.24 24.20 23.56
CA ALA A 577 -0.89 24.11 22.62
C ALA A 577 -2.21 23.70 23.30
N LEU A 578 -2.13 22.78 24.25
CA LEU A 578 -3.31 22.27 24.96
C LEU A 578 -3.84 23.25 26.02
N THR A 579 -2.98 24.12 26.58
CA THR A 579 -3.33 24.99 27.72
C THR A 579 -3.45 26.47 27.37
N THR A 580 -2.96 26.93 26.21
CA THR A 580 -3.01 28.33 25.78
C THR A 580 -4.43 28.89 25.76
N ALA A 581 -4.58 30.17 26.12
CA ALA A 581 -5.83 30.92 26.02
C ALA A 581 -6.20 31.32 24.57
N VAL A 582 -5.25 31.22 23.63
CA VAL A 582 -5.48 31.55 22.21
C VAL A 582 -6.55 30.63 21.64
N LYS A 583 -7.59 31.22 21.04
CA LYS A 583 -8.68 30.48 20.36
C LYS A 583 -8.33 30.15 18.93
N GLY A 584 -9.06 29.20 18.37
CA GLY A 584 -8.85 28.68 17.02
C GLY A 584 -7.87 27.49 16.96
N PRO A 585 -7.63 26.90 15.79
CA PRO A 585 -6.76 25.73 15.66
C PRO A 585 -5.31 26.06 16.00
N LYS A 586 -4.65 25.14 16.69
CA LYS A 586 -3.20 25.17 17.00
C LYS A 586 -2.54 24.11 16.13
N VAL A 587 -1.50 24.51 15.42
CA VAL A 587 -0.76 23.57 14.56
C VAL A 587 0.69 23.45 15.03
N ILE A 588 1.10 22.25 15.34
CA ILE A 588 2.49 21.87 15.62
C ILE A 588 3.02 21.11 14.40
N ILE A 589 4.07 21.63 13.78
CA ILE A 589 4.77 20.97 12.66
C ILE A 589 6.00 20.28 13.24
N ALA A 590 5.96 18.95 13.28
CA ALA A 590 6.99 18.11 13.88
C ALA A 590 7.89 17.54 12.79
N GLN A 591 9.05 18.18 12.58
CA GLN A 591 9.95 17.87 11.47
C GLN A 591 11.12 16.99 11.90
N SER A 592 11.28 15.88 11.21
CA SER A 592 12.51 15.06 11.19
C SER A 592 12.44 14.04 10.07
N GLU A 593 13.51 13.91 9.30
CA GLU A 593 13.58 13.00 8.14
C GLU A 593 13.22 11.56 8.49
N CYS A 594 12.43 10.91 7.64
CA CYS A 594 12.11 9.49 7.75
C CYS A 594 13.39 8.64 7.84
N MET A 595 13.58 7.96 8.99
CA MET A 595 14.80 7.20 9.25
C MET A 595 14.97 6.02 8.28
N LEU A 596 13.89 5.43 7.82
CA LEU A 596 13.96 4.33 6.86
C LEU A 596 14.56 4.82 5.53
N ASN A 597 14.06 5.92 4.98
CA ASN A 597 14.61 6.52 3.75
C ASN A 597 16.03 7.02 3.96
N LYS A 598 16.32 7.65 5.08
CA LYS A 598 17.70 8.03 5.45
C LYS A 598 18.64 6.81 5.45
N GLN A 599 18.25 5.71 6.08
CA GLN A 599 19.07 4.50 6.12
C GLN A 599 19.21 3.85 4.72
N ARG A 600 18.18 3.88 3.89
CA ARG A 600 18.24 3.40 2.51
C ARG A 600 19.27 4.18 1.69
N ARG A 601 19.32 5.49 1.84
CA ARG A 601 20.30 6.37 1.17
C ARG A 601 21.72 6.23 1.73
N GLU A 602 21.88 6.24 3.05
CA GLU A 602 23.20 6.33 3.70
C GLU A 602 23.93 4.98 3.83
N ARG A 603 23.21 3.88 4.12
CA ARG A 603 23.85 2.58 4.34
C ARG A 603 24.70 2.07 3.16
N PRO A 604 24.23 2.13 1.91
CA PRO A 604 25.04 1.72 0.77
C PRO A 604 26.32 2.55 0.62
N LEU A 605 26.21 3.88 0.82
CA LEU A 605 27.35 4.79 0.73
C LEU A 605 28.37 4.50 1.83
N LEU A 606 27.94 4.34 3.07
CA LEU A 606 28.80 3.99 4.21
C LEU A 606 29.48 2.63 3.99
N ARG A 607 28.75 1.65 3.45
CA ARG A 607 29.29 0.33 3.13
C ARG A 607 30.37 0.42 2.04
N LYS A 608 30.10 1.17 0.96
CA LYS A 608 31.07 1.40 -0.12
C LYS A 608 32.36 2.07 0.40
N ARG A 609 32.22 3.10 1.21
CA ARG A 609 33.35 3.79 1.85
C ARG A 609 34.14 2.85 2.77
N GLN A 610 33.44 2.04 3.57
CA GLN A 610 34.07 1.06 4.45
C GLN A 610 34.85 -0.01 3.67
N GLN A 611 34.29 -0.52 2.57
CA GLN A 611 34.95 -1.48 1.69
C GLN A 611 36.14 -0.87 0.96
N GLY A 612 36.08 0.42 0.64
CA GLY A 612 37.18 1.19 0.06
C GLY A 612 38.31 1.55 1.05
N GLY A 613 38.23 1.06 2.30
CA GLY A 613 39.28 1.34 3.31
C GLY A 613 39.15 2.70 3.98
N GLU A 614 38.12 3.50 3.68
CA GLU A 614 37.90 4.80 4.31
C GLU A 614 37.49 4.65 5.77
N ARG A 615 37.90 5.60 6.59
CA ARG A 615 37.48 5.68 7.99
C ARG A 615 35.99 6.01 8.07
N VAL A 616 35.20 5.12 8.68
CA VAL A 616 33.76 5.30 8.88
C VAL A 616 33.45 5.23 10.37
N VAL A 617 32.79 6.27 10.90
CA VAL A 617 32.34 6.33 12.30
C VAL A 617 30.83 6.15 12.32
N ARG A 618 30.35 5.23 13.16
CA ARG A 618 28.92 5.02 13.43
C ARG A 618 28.64 5.19 14.90
N GLU A 619 27.65 5.99 15.21
CA GLU A 619 27.17 6.13 16.59
C GLU A 619 26.25 4.98 16.98
N ARG A 620 26.36 4.55 18.21
CA ARG A 620 25.50 3.57 18.85
C ARG A 620 25.22 4.00 20.27
N PHE A 621 24.10 3.54 20.79
CA PHE A 621 23.77 3.70 22.20
C PHE A 621 23.88 2.35 22.89
N GLY A 622 24.22 2.36 24.15
CA GLY A 622 24.26 1.19 25.01
C GLY A 622 23.67 1.56 26.38
N VAL A 623 23.43 0.54 27.18
CA VAL A 623 22.95 0.67 28.54
C VAL A 623 24.00 0.05 29.45
N ASP A 624 24.42 0.79 30.45
CA ASP A 624 25.24 0.30 31.53
C ASP A 624 24.37 -0.57 32.46
N ALA A 625 24.64 -1.85 32.48
CA ALA A 625 23.87 -2.82 33.25
C ALA A 625 23.95 -2.61 34.75
N ASP A 626 25.12 -2.15 35.25
CA ASP A 626 25.32 -1.94 36.68
C ASP A 626 24.54 -0.74 37.21
N THR A 627 24.33 0.25 36.33
CA THR A 627 23.58 1.49 36.63
C THR A 627 22.09 1.35 36.32
N CYS A 628 21.68 0.39 35.50
CA CYS A 628 20.28 0.20 35.09
C CYS A 628 19.40 -0.19 36.29
N THR A 629 18.35 0.59 36.52
CA THR A 629 17.41 0.38 37.64
C THR A 629 16.36 -0.71 37.37
N GLY A 630 16.21 -1.14 36.10
CA GLY A 630 15.21 -2.14 35.70
C GLY A 630 13.77 -1.63 35.64
N ASP A 631 13.54 -0.31 35.68
CA ASP A 631 12.19 0.27 35.55
C ASP A 631 11.60 0.22 34.14
N HIS A 632 12.46 0.07 33.14
CA HIS A 632 12.14 -0.07 31.72
C HIS A 632 11.30 1.07 31.09
N SER A 633 11.29 2.27 31.67
CA SER A 633 10.63 3.45 31.05
C SER A 633 11.15 3.72 29.64
N CYS A 634 12.44 3.46 29.41
CA CYS A 634 13.06 3.55 28.08
C CYS A 634 12.37 2.66 27.03
N ILE A 635 11.93 1.45 27.39
CA ILE A 635 11.22 0.52 26.50
C ILE A 635 9.76 0.95 26.36
N ARG A 636 9.06 1.15 27.48
CA ARG A 636 7.64 1.46 27.51
C ARG A 636 7.27 2.78 26.82
N LEU A 637 8.14 3.78 26.90
CA LEU A 637 7.86 5.09 26.32
C LEU A 637 8.48 5.31 24.95
N SER A 638 9.60 4.64 24.61
CA SER A 638 10.21 4.82 23.30
C SER A 638 9.66 3.87 22.21
N GLY A 639 9.11 2.74 22.60
CA GLY A 639 8.68 1.70 21.65
C GLY A 639 9.79 1.24 20.70
N CYS A 640 11.07 1.31 21.14
CA CYS A 640 12.20 1.06 20.24
C CYS A 640 12.41 -0.44 19.98
N PRO A 641 12.32 -0.91 18.69
CA PRO A 641 12.53 -2.32 18.39
C PRO A 641 13.98 -2.80 18.58
N SER A 642 14.92 -1.88 18.84
CA SER A 642 16.32 -2.22 19.18
C SER A 642 16.57 -2.35 20.68
N LEU A 643 15.56 -2.14 21.51
CA LEU A 643 15.66 -2.40 22.96
C LEU A 643 15.07 -3.77 23.28
N THR A 644 15.76 -4.49 24.14
CA THR A 644 15.33 -5.79 24.67
C THR A 644 15.73 -5.93 26.12
N LEU A 645 15.28 -6.98 26.78
CA LEU A 645 15.65 -7.34 28.13
C LEU A 645 16.82 -8.32 28.13
N ALA A 646 17.69 -8.22 29.10
CA ALA A 646 18.74 -9.18 29.37
C ALA A 646 18.75 -9.50 30.87
N PRO A 647 19.22 -10.71 31.28
CA PRO A 647 19.43 -11.00 32.69
C PRO A 647 20.34 -9.96 33.34
N ASN A 648 20.05 -9.62 34.60
CA ASN A 648 20.90 -8.70 35.35
C ASN A 648 22.25 -9.41 35.61
N PRO A 649 23.39 -8.76 35.36
CA PRO A 649 24.69 -9.33 35.68
C PRO A 649 24.93 -9.51 37.18
N ASP A 650 24.30 -8.72 38.03
CA ASP A 650 24.31 -8.86 39.48
C ASP A 650 23.32 -9.95 39.91
N PRO A 651 23.81 -11.09 40.47
CA PRO A 651 22.96 -12.21 40.88
C PRO A 651 22.02 -11.87 42.04
N LEU A 652 22.26 -10.78 42.75
CA LEU A 652 21.45 -10.32 43.88
C LEU A 652 20.24 -9.47 43.39
N ARG A 653 20.25 -9.06 42.13
CA ARG A 653 19.18 -8.27 41.52
C ARG A 653 18.34 -9.13 40.57
N ARG A 654 17.05 -9.20 40.86
CA ARG A 654 16.09 -10.04 40.07
C ARG A 654 15.58 -9.36 38.82
N GLU A 655 15.53 -8.04 38.80
CA GLU A 655 14.99 -7.26 37.68
C GLU A 655 15.94 -7.34 36.49
N PRO A 656 15.43 -7.69 35.29
CA PRO A 656 16.26 -7.72 34.08
C PRO A 656 16.71 -6.30 33.72
N VAL A 657 17.83 -6.17 33.05
CA VAL A 657 18.36 -4.93 32.54
C VAL A 657 17.97 -4.69 31.09
N THR A 658 17.88 -3.44 30.68
CA THR A 658 17.68 -3.10 29.28
C THR A 658 18.96 -3.32 28.48
N LYS A 659 18.86 -3.92 27.31
CA LYS A 659 19.97 -4.11 26.35
C LYS A 659 19.63 -3.52 25.00
N VAL A 660 20.60 -2.85 24.37
CA VAL A 660 20.51 -2.35 23.00
C VAL A 660 21.10 -3.39 22.04
N ILE A 661 20.32 -3.84 21.06
CA ILE A 661 20.77 -4.84 20.07
C ILE A 661 21.38 -4.17 18.83
N ASN A 662 22.03 -4.97 17.97
CA ASN A 662 22.77 -4.50 16.79
C ASN A 662 21.95 -3.78 15.72
N SER A 663 20.61 -3.84 15.76
CA SER A 663 19.73 -3.08 14.86
C SER A 663 19.68 -1.58 15.17
N CYS A 664 20.27 -1.12 16.29
CA CYS A 664 20.33 0.29 16.66
C CYS A 664 20.94 1.15 15.56
N VAL A 665 20.31 2.29 15.26
CA VAL A 665 20.74 3.27 14.24
C VAL A 665 21.36 4.54 14.86
N GLY A 666 21.51 4.59 16.18
CA GLY A 666 22.16 5.71 16.87
C GLY A 666 21.31 6.98 16.98
N CYS A 667 19.99 6.92 16.93
CA CYS A 667 19.12 8.11 16.98
C CYS A 667 19.05 8.79 18.36
N GLY A 668 19.37 8.09 19.45
CA GLY A 668 19.40 8.62 20.82
C GLY A 668 18.04 8.67 21.55
N LEU A 669 16.93 8.39 20.88
CA LEU A 669 15.58 8.52 21.44
C LEU A 669 15.41 7.82 22.80
N CYS A 670 15.92 6.59 22.94
CA CYS A 670 15.75 5.80 24.16
C CYS A 670 16.38 6.50 25.38
N GLY A 671 17.55 7.12 25.21
CA GLY A 671 18.21 7.91 26.25
C GLY A 671 17.43 9.19 26.58
N GLU A 672 17.00 9.92 25.56
CA GLU A 672 16.21 11.16 25.73
C GLU A 672 14.89 10.91 26.48
N VAL A 673 14.16 9.88 26.06
CA VAL A 673 12.91 9.49 26.71
C VAL A 673 13.12 9.02 28.15
N ALA A 674 14.13 8.20 28.39
CA ALA A 674 14.44 7.72 29.74
C ALA A 674 14.87 8.88 30.66
N HIS A 675 15.64 9.84 30.14
CA HIS A 675 16.02 11.02 30.90
C HIS A 675 14.82 11.91 31.20
N ALA A 676 13.96 12.19 30.19
CA ALA A 676 12.76 13.00 30.36
C ALA A 676 11.75 12.39 31.35
N ALA A 677 11.67 11.06 31.41
CA ALA A 677 10.71 10.37 32.27
C ALA A 677 11.18 10.16 33.71
N VAL A 678 12.46 9.79 33.92
CA VAL A 678 12.97 9.30 35.21
C VAL A 678 14.44 9.72 35.47
N LEU A 679 15.00 10.63 34.73
CA LEU A 679 16.39 11.08 34.82
C LEU A 679 17.41 9.92 34.78
N CYS A 680 17.15 8.93 33.95
CA CYS A 680 17.92 7.68 33.87
C CYS A 680 19.39 7.94 33.46
N PRO A 681 20.40 7.55 34.25
CA PRO A 681 21.82 7.75 33.94
C PRO A 681 22.44 6.61 33.13
N SER A 682 21.72 5.53 32.86
CA SER A 682 22.31 4.26 32.35
C SER A 682 22.69 4.30 30.87
N PHE A 683 22.16 5.26 30.08
CA PHE A 683 22.46 5.32 28.65
C PHE A 683 23.80 5.97 28.38
N TYR A 684 24.61 5.32 27.55
CA TYR A 684 25.85 5.89 27.02
C TYR A 684 25.87 5.86 25.49
N ARG A 685 26.64 6.77 24.89
CA ARG A 685 26.90 6.84 23.44
C ARG A 685 28.28 6.30 23.15
N ALA A 686 28.38 5.38 22.18
CA ALA A 686 29.62 4.82 21.71
C ALA A 686 29.80 5.10 20.21
N SER A 687 31.03 5.40 19.81
CA SER A 687 31.44 5.54 18.41
C SER A 687 32.13 4.26 17.95
N ILE A 688 31.51 3.55 17.01
CA ILE A 688 32.11 2.37 16.37
C ILE A 688 32.87 2.85 15.13
N ILE A 689 34.18 2.67 15.12
CA ILE A 689 35.07 3.09 14.05
C ILE A 689 35.46 1.89 13.20
N ALA A 690 35.05 1.89 11.94
CA ALA A 690 35.56 0.97 10.92
C ALA A 690 36.76 1.60 10.21
N ASN A 691 37.79 0.81 9.85
CA ASN A 691 39.05 1.27 9.27
C ASN A 691 39.73 2.37 10.12
N PRO A 692 40.06 2.09 11.40
CA PRO A 692 40.65 3.08 12.29
C PRO A 692 42.02 3.54 11.80
N THR A 693 42.27 4.85 11.91
CA THR A 693 43.56 5.46 11.65
C THR A 693 44.60 5.09 12.71
N ARG A 694 45.89 5.40 12.48
CA ARG A 694 46.93 5.24 13.51
C ARG A 694 46.63 6.04 14.78
N TRP A 695 46.03 7.22 14.62
CA TRP A 695 45.59 8.09 15.73
C TRP A 695 44.42 7.49 16.52
N ASP A 696 43.46 6.87 15.85
CA ASP A 696 42.37 6.20 16.54
C ASP A 696 42.89 5.05 17.40
N ARG A 697 43.82 4.24 16.88
CA ARG A 697 44.44 3.12 17.59
C ARG A 697 45.29 3.61 18.79
N LEU A 698 46.03 4.71 18.60
CA LEU A 698 46.84 5.30 19.71
C LEU A 698 45.89 5.82 20.82
N LYS A 699 44.85 6.55 20.48
CA LYS A 699 43.84 7.03 21.44
C LYS A 699 43.17 5.88 22.18
N ASP A 700 42.81 4.82 21.46
CA ASP A 700 42.18 3.64 22.06
C ASP A 700 43.14 2.90 23.03
N SER A 701 44.40 2.76 22.63
CA SER A 701 45.44 2.18 23.48
C SER A 701 45.67 2.96 24.77
N LEU A 702 45.79 4.28 24.66
CA LEU A 702 45.93 5.19 25.83
C LEU A 702 44.73 5.12 26.75
N ARG A 703 43.54 5.18 26.15
CA ARG A 703 42.28 5.07 26.88
C ARG A 703 42.14 3.74 27.57
N GLY A 704 42.47 2.64 26.87
CA GLY A 704 42.46 1.28 27.43
C GLY A 704 43.44 1.12 28.59
N ALA A 705 44.61 1.69 28.48
CA ALA A 705 45.62 1.69 29.56
C ALA A 705 45.12 2.43 30.82
N VAL A 706 44.50 3.62 30.63
CA VAL A 706 43.96 4.41 31.78
C VAL A 706 42.77 3.68 32.41
N ILE A 707 41.83 3.18 31.60
CA ILE A 707 40.66 2.46 32.10
C ILE A 707 41.11 1.17 32.80
N GLY A 708 42.01 0.39 32.21
CA GLY A 708 42.51 -0.83 32.80
C GLY A 708 43.29 -0.57 34.13
N TRP A 709 43.99 0.56 34.23
CA TRP A 709 44.62 0.96 35.49
C TRP A 709 43.58 1.29 36.57
N LEU A 710 42.56 2.10 36.20
CA LEU A 710 41.44 2.44 37.11
C LEU A 710 40.68 1.20 37.58
N GLN A 711 40.37 0.28 36.64
CA GLN A 711 39.66 -0.96 36.93
C GLN A 711 40.45 -1.80 37.93
N ARG A 712 41.73 -2.06 37.67
CA ARG A 712 42.61 -2.80 38.61
C ARG A 712 42.67 -2.15 39.99
N ARG A 713 42.54 -0.82 40.08
CA ARG A 713 42.50 -0.11 41.36
C ARG A 713 41.18 -0.32 42.09
N ILE A 714 40.08 -0.36 41.38
CA ILE A 714 38.75 -0.66 41.93
C ILE A 714 38.72 -2.12 42.41
N ASP A 715 39.14 -3.04 41.56
CA ASP A 715 39.14 -4.48 41.87
C ASP A 715 39.96 -4.78 43.13
N ARG A 716 41.14 -4.13 43.30
CA ARG A 716 41.93 -4.24 44.52
C ARG A 716 41.22 -3.71 45.77
N ARG A 717 40.44 -2.64 45.64
CA ARG A 717 39.68 -2.10 46.79
C ARG A 717 38.52 -3.00 47.16
N LEU A 718 37.83 -3.57 46.15
CA LEU A 718 36.74 -4.52 46.38
C LEU A 718 37.25 -5.85 46.95
N ALA A 719 38.43 -6.30 46.56
CA ALA A 719 39.05 -7.51 47.13
C ALA A 719 39.61 -7.32 48.53
N ALA A 720 39.81 -6.06 48.97
CA ALA A 720 40.29 -5.72 50.30
C ALA A 720 39.18 -5.34 51.29
N ALA A 721 37.94 -5.14 50.79
CA ALA A 721 36.74 -4.99 51.59
C ALA A 721 36.01 -6.30 51.79
#